data_a29f3a7f7acf4fcc3bdef8c730720e1f
#
_entry.id   a29f3a7f7acf4fcc3bdef8c730720e1f
#
_cell.length_a   1.000
_cell.length_b   1.000
_cell.length_c   1.000
_cell.angle_alpha   90.00
_cell.angle_beta   90.00
_cell.angle_gamma   90.00
#
_symmetry.space_group_name_H-M   'P 1'
#
loop_
_entity.id
_entity.type
_entity.pdbx_description
1 polymer ?
#
loop_
_entity_poly.entity_id
_entity_poly.type
_entity_poly.pdbx_seq_one_letter_code
_entity_poly.pdbx_strand_id
1 'polypeptide(L)'
;MRPLILRLVWLLLLTIVAAENGLDGWLRYAPVRCDKKCQRRLPSRVVTFTNNQSTPVFTAAQELKKGLHDIVGKEVTIARSKCDSRSSLVVATLEEYRKSCNKASDVPTLEEDGFWLRAQGDSVQIIGQNARGALYGAFEYISLLGQGNFSDVDYSTSPHAPIRWVNQWDNMDGSIERGYAGPSIFFAEGRIVENMDRVKQYARLLASIRINAIVVNNVNANATLLTPANMKGLTRIADVFRPYGIQIGVSLNFASPDTLGGLGTYDPLDPKVITWWQEITDSLYGHVPDLAGYVVKASSEGQPGPDTYNRTLADGANLFARALQPYGGILMFRAFVYDHHLMEDSWTNDRANAQIEFFKGLDGKFEDNVVLQIKYGPIDFQVREPVSPLFGNMYHTNMAIELQVTQEYLGQQCHLVYLAPLWKEILDFDLRVDQKPSPVRDIVSGQHFKRPLGGWAAVVNVGTNNTWLGSHLSMSNLYAYGRLAWSPTDDSVQILEDWTRLTFGQDRRVLDTITEMSMASWPAYENYSGNLGVQTLTDILYTHYGPNPGSQDGNGWGQWTRANSYSIGMDRTVKNGTRNAGQYPKEIAEMYEEIETTPDDLLLWFHHVPYTHRLHSGKTVIQHFYDAHYTGAETAQTFVPKWEALKGRIDKQRYEEMRHRLIYQAGHSIVWRDAINNFYYNLSGIEDKEGRVSHHPWRVEAEDMTLNGYKKYTVHPYETASNATAIVTATNSTTGTATTKLKFSSGTYDLGINYYDLYGGQSEWTVYLNKRVIGKWKGDAEDILGHTPSIYLDGHSAIRITFRDVKVKKGDVLKIVGQADGVEPAPLDYVVFLPEGVVD
;
A
#
# COMPACT_ATOMS: atom_id res chain seq x y z
N MET A 1 31.18 -8.08 51.23
CA MET A 1 30.40 -7.01 50.52
C MET A 1 30.87 -6.67 49.10
N ARG A 2 32.07 -7.05 48.67
CA ARG A 2 32.56 -6.78 47.29
C ARG A 2 32.02 -7.71 46.15
N PRO A 3 31.63 -8.97 46.34
CA PRO A 3 31.12 -9.79 45.24
C PRO A 3 29.63 -9.55 44.87
N LEU A 4 28.87 -8.93 45.76
CA LEU A 4 27.42 -8.66 45.47
C LEU A 4 27.24 -7.40 44.57
N ILE A 5 28.12 -6.41 44.74
CA ILE A 5 28.07 -5.17 43.95
C ILE A 5 28.49 -5.42 42.49
N LEU A 6 29.47 -6.31 42.25
CA LEU A 6 29.85 -6.68 40.88
C LEU A 6 28.77 -7.47 40.15
N ARG A 7 27.99 -8.30 40.86
CA ARG A 7 26.85 -9.01 40.23
C ARG A 7 25.66 -8.09 39.96
N LEU A 8 25.43 -7.07 40.77
CA LEU A 8 24.39 -6.04 40.50
C LEU A 8 24.81 -5.12 39.36
N VAL A 9 26.08 -4.80 39.19
CA VAL A 9 26.59 -4.00 38.05
C VAL A 9 26.51 -4.79 36.73
N TRP A 10 26.76 -6.12 36.77
CA TRP A 10 26.55 -6.97 35.60
C TRP A 10 25.08 -7.23 35.25
N LEU A 11 24.14 -7.17 36.23
CA LEU A 11 22.70 -7.22 35.95
C LEU A 11 22.11 -5.86 35.48
N LEU A 12 22.80 -4.74 35.78
CA LEU A 12 22.43 -3.41 35.26
C LEU A 12 23.04 -3.06 33.91
N LEU A 13 24.01 -3.86 33.42
CA LEU A 13 24.58 -3.76 32.06
C LEU A 13 23.84 -4.63 31.05
N LEU A 14 22.86 -5.40 31.46
CA LEU A 14 21.98 -6.16 30.60
C LEU A 14 20.63 -5.44 30.52
N THR A 15 20.45 -4.66 29.47
CA THR A 15 19.21 -4.09 28.95
C THR A 15 19.14 -2.56 28.98
N ILE A 16 20.01 -1.92 28.19
CA ILE A 16 19.51 -0.89 27.31
C ILE A 16 19.40 -1.57 25.93
N VAL A 17 18.51 -2.51 25.80
CA VAL A 17 17.88 -2.76 24.52
C VAL A 17 17.00 -1.52 24.32
N ALA A 18 17.41 -0.61 23.46
CA ALA A 18 16.54 0.45 22.98
C ALA A 18 15.24 -0.24 22.58
N ALA A 19 14.10 0.20 23.14
CA ALA A 19 12.83 -0.39 22.83
C ALA A 19 12.64 -0.28 21.32
N GLU A 20 12.41 -1.41 20.65
CA GLU A 20 12.17 -1.47 19.21
C GLU A 20 10.91 -0.67 18.89
N ASN A 21 10.99 0.30 17.99
CA ASN A 21 9.90 1.21 17.66
C ASN A 21 9.47 1.18 16.18
N GLY A 22 10.07 0.26 15.39
CA GLY A 22 9.78 0.09 13.97
C GLY A 22 10.56 0.96 13.00
N LEU A 23 11.33 1.94 13.49
CA LEU A 23 12.08 2.88 12.65
C LEU A 23 13.05 2.21 11.68
N ASP A 24 13.73 1.16 12.12
CA ASP A 24 14.68 0.41 11.30
C ASP A 24 14.04 -0.61 10.35
N GLY A 25 12.72 -0.79 10.43
CA GLY A 25 11.96 -1.75 9.62
C GLY A 25 12.57 -3.15 9.69
N TRP A 26 12.78 -3.78 8.54
CA TRP A 26 13.43 -5.09 8.41
C TRP A 26 14.98 -5.03 8.50
N LEU A 27 15.58 -3.84 8.60
CA LEU A 27 17.02 -3.63 8.73
C LEU A 27 17.46 -3.34 10.19
N ARG A 28 16.65 -3.76 11.15
CA ARG A 28 16.98 -3.60 12.59
C ARG A 28 18.18 -4.42 13.07
N TYR A 29 18.62 -5.40 12.27
CA TYR A 29 19.77 -6.26 12.55
C TYR A 29 19.74 -6.92 13.93
N ALA A 30 18.57 -7.49 14.26
CA ALA A 30 18.39 -8.19 15.52
C ALA A 30 19.39 -9.33 15.71
N PRO A 31 19.93 -9.52 16.92
CA PRO A 31 20.85 -10.60 17.20
C PRO A 31 20.26 -11.98 16.93
N VAL A 32 20.99 -12.79 16.17
CA VAL A 32 20.69 -14.20 15.89
C VAL A 32 21.71 -15.09 16.58
N ARG A 33 21.23 -16.19 17.17
CA ARG A 33 22.12 -17.13 17.85
C ARG A 33 23.13 -17.76 16.89
N CYS A 34 24.40 -17.48 17.09
CA CYS A 34 25.51 -18.03 16.33
C CYS A 34 26.52 -18.67 17.29
N ASP A 35 26.55 -19.98 17.36
CA ASP A 35 27.43 -20.74 18.22
C ASP A 35 28.90 -20.75 17.71
N LYS A 36 29.82 -21.40 18.45
CA LYS A 36 31.27 -21.47 18.07
C LYS A 36 31.49 -22.09 16.68
N LYS A 37 30.64 -23.00 16.22
CA LYS A 37 30.75 -23.62 14.90
C LYS A 37 30.31 -22.60 13.83
N CYS A 38 29.22 -21.92 14.04
CA CYS A 38 28.75 -20.81 13.21
C CYS A 38 29.82 -19.70 13.12
N GLN A 39 30.35 -19.23 14.25
CA GLN A 39 31.37 -18.17 14.31
C GLN A 39 32.63 -18.47 13.48
N ARG A 40 33.01 -19.75 13.36
CA ARG A 40 34.19 -20.17 12.54
C ARG A 40 33.92 -20.11 11.04
N ARG A 41 32.64 -20.03 10.63
CA ARG A 41 32.21 -19.93 9.24
C ARG A 41 31.98 -18.46 8.81
N LEU A 42 32.20 -17.50 9.71
CA LEU A 42 32.02 -16.10 9.38
C LEU A 42 33.39 -15.46 9.03
N PRO A 43 33.42 -14.57 8.04
CA PRO A 43 34.64 -13.86 7.64
C PRO A 43 35.17 -13.00 8.79
N SER A 44 36.48 -12.79 8.83
CA SER A 44 37.16 -11.96 9.81
C SER A 44 37.41 -10.54 9.34
N ARG A 45 37.29 -10.28 8.06
CA ARG A 45 37.45 -8.95 7.44
C ARG A 45 36.59 -8.79 6.21
N VAL A 46 36.18 -7.55 5.91
CA VAL A 46 35.55 -7.14 4.67
C VAL A 46 36.62 -6.51 3.79
N VAL A 47 36.74 -6.97 2.54
CA VAL A 47 37.73 -6.48 1.56
C VAL A 47 36.98 -5.75 0.45
N THR A 48 37.38 -4.52 0.16
CA THR A 48 36.91 -3.72 -0.98
C THR A 48 38.08 -3.10 -1.71
N PHE A 49 37.93 -2.77 -2.98
CA PHE A 49 39.00 -2.18 -3.80
C PHE A 49 38.84 -0.67 -3.97
N THR A 50 37.72 -0.09 -3.53
CA THR A 50 37.42 1.36 -3.59
C THR A 50 37.69 2.06 -2.25
N ASN A 51 38.11 3.33 -2.32
CA ASN A 51 38.17 4.26 -1.18
C ASN A 51 37.11 5.37 -1.29
N ASN A 52 36.39 5.42 -2.38
CA ASN A 52 35.41 6.46 -2.59
C ASN A 52 34.19 6.19 -1.72
N GLN A 53 34.01 7.01 -0.69
CA GLN A 53 32.94 6.88 0.30
C GLN A 53 31.53 7.15 -0.26
N SER A 54 31.45 7.78 -1.44
CA SER A 54 30.19 8.07 -2.09
C SER A 54 29.69 6.93 -3.00
N THR A 55 30.40 5.79 -3.03
CA THR A 55 30.01 4.66 -3.89
C THR A 55 29.15 3.64 -3.16
N PRO A 56 28.21 2.99 -3.85
CA PRO A 56 27.45 1.88 -3.27
C PRO A 56 28.33 0.71 -2.78
N VAL A 57 29.49 0.46 -3.39
CA VAL A 57 30.44 -0.57 -2.93
C VAL A 57 30.99 -0.23 -1.55
N PHE A 58 31.30 1.04 -1.28
CA PHE A 58 31.73 1.46 0.06
C PHE A 58 30.61 1.32 1.08
N THR A 59 29.38 1.74 0.73
CA THR A 59 28.18 1.56 1.54
C THR A 59 27.96 0.06 1.86
N ALA A 60 28.12 -0.82 0.87
CA ALA A 60 28.03 -2.26 1.04
C ALA A 60 29.02 -2.78 2.09
N ALA A 61 30.28 -2.32 2.04
CA ALA A 61 31.29 -2.72 3.03
C ALA A 61 30.93 -2.25 4.44
N GLN A 62 30.36 -1.05 4.60
CA GLN A 62 29.89 -0.54 5.90
C GLN A 62 28.69 -1.32 6.42
N GLU A 63 27.69 -1.60 5.57
CA GLU A 63 26.52 -2.39 5.93
C GLU A 63 26.90 -3.82 6.33
N LEU A 64 27.82 -4.45 5.60
CA LEU A 64 28.34 -5.78 5.94
C LEU A 64 29.06 -5.78 7.29
N LYS A 65 29.88 -4.76 7.58
CA LYS A 65 30.50 -4.61 8.89
C LYS A 65 29.45 -4.48 10.00
N LYS A 66 28.47 -3.60 9.81
CA LYS A 66 27.39 -3.39 10.75
C LYS A 66 26.55 -4.66 10.95
N GLY A 67 26.14 -5.32 9.86
CA GLY A 67 25.32 -6.52 9.91
C GLY A 67 26.01 -7.70 10.60
N LEU A 68 27.31 -7.93 10.33
CA LEU A 68 28.09 -8.96 11.00
C LEU A 68 28.26 -8.68 12.50
N HIS A 69 28.45 -7.41 12.88
CA HIS A 69 28.53 -7.03 14.29
C HIS A 69 27.17 -7.22 14.99
N ASP A 70 26.11 -6.60 14.47
CA ASP A 70 24.82 -6.49 15.19
C ASP A 70 24.06 -7.85 15.19
N ILE A 71 24.05 -8.57 14.06
CA ILE A 71 23.31 -9.83 13.93
C ILE A 71 24.01 -10.99 14.64
N VAL A 72 25.32 -11.15 14.45
CA VAL A 72 26.03 -12.35 14.89
C VAL A 72 27.20 -12.07 15.85
N GLY A 73 27.39 -10.84 16.31
CA GLY A 73 28.45 -10.44 17.24
C GLY A 73 29.85 -10.59 16.67
N LYS A 74 30.02 -10.54 15.34
CA LYS A 74 31.33 -10.72 14.68
C LYS A 74 32.00 -9.38 14.39
N GLU A 75 33.06 -9.08 15.10
CA GLU A 75 33.91 -7.94 14.79
C GLU A 75 34.70 -8.18 13.51
N VAL A 76 34.58 -7.27 12.54
CA VAL A 76 35.35 -7.29 11.30
C VAL A 76 35.94 -5.92 10.99
N THR A 77 37.06 -5.91 10.31
CA THR A 77 37.72 -4.70 9.81
C THR A 77 37.45 -4.57 8.30
N ILE A 78 37.29 -3.34 7.83
CA ILE A 78 37.25 -3.06 6.38
C ILE A 78 38.71 -2.85 5.95
N ALA A 79 39.17 -3.64 4.98
CA ALA A 79 40.54 -3.58 4.46
C ALA A 79 40.50 -3.34 2.93
N ARG A 80 41.45 -2.54 2.48
CA ARG A 80 41.80 -2.47 1.05
C ARG A 80 43.01 -3.37 0.80
N SER A 81 42.77 -4.52 0.17
CA SER A 81 43.86 -5.45 -0.12
C SER A 81 43.65 -6.16 -1.44
N LYS A 82 44.74 -6.74 -1.98
CA LYS A 82 44.60 -7.70 -3.10
C LYS A 82 43.77 -8.88 -2.63
N CYS A 83 43.18 -9.60 -3.57
CA CYS A 83 42.42 -10.81 -3.29
C CYS A 83 43.17 -11.79 -2.42
N ASP A 84 42.76 -11.94 -1.17
CA ASP A 84 43.11 -13.03 -0.30
C ASP A 84 41.82 -13.76 0.10
N SER A 85 41.74 -15.02 -0.28
CA SER A 85 40.50 -15.81 -0.13
C SER A 85 40.34 -16.45 1.23
N ARG A 86 41.26 -16.25 2.18
CA ARG A 86 41.17 -16.88 3.51
C ARG A 86 40.46 -15.94 4.47
N SER A 87 39.41 -16.45 5.09
CA SER A 87 38.64 -15.74 6.15
C SER A 87 38.29 -14.30 5.79
N SER A 88 37.86 -14.07 4.56
CA SER A 88 37.53 -12.74 4.04
C SER A 88 36.22 -12.73 3.24
N LEU A 89 35.51 -11.61 3.37
CA LEU A 89 34.37 -11.25 2.53
C LEU A 89 34.85 -10.19 1.54
N VAL A 90 34.84 -10.53 0.26
CA VAL A 90 35.14 -9.61 -0.83
C VAL A 90 33.85 -9.02 -1.36
N VAL A 91 33.72 -7.68 -1.39
CA VAL A 91 32.63 -6.96 -2.03
C VAL A 91 33.18 -5.98 -3.07
N ALA A 92 32.78 -6.15 -4.32
CA ALA A 92 33.35 -5.39 -5.44
C ALA A 92 32.42 -5.40 -6.66
N THR A 93 32.68 -4.50 -7.61
CA THR A 93 32.17 -4.64 -8.97
C THR A 93 32.94 -5.72 -9.72
N LEU A 94 32.32 -6.29 -10.75
CA LEU A 94 32.97 -7.28 -11.63
C LEU A 94 34.26 -6.74 -12.26
N GLU A 95 34.28 -5.47 -12.63
CA GLU A 95 35.46 -4.81 -13.20
C GLU A 95 36.59 -4.73 -12.17
N GLU A 96 36.30 -4.26 -10.94
CA GLU A 96 37.29 -4.19 -9.85
C GLU A 96 37.82 -5.58 -9.49
N TYR A 97 36.93 -6.57 -9.42
CA TYR A 97 37.28 -7.94 -9.12
C TYR A 97 38.20 -8.54 -10.18
N ARG A 98 37.92 -8.33 -11.47
CA ARG A 98 38.79 -8.78 -12.58
C ARG A 98 40.17 -8.14 -12.55
N LYS A 99 40.27 -6.87 -12.22
CA LYS A 99 41.55 -6.15 -12.10
C LYS A 99 42.39 -6.60 -10.92
N SER A 100 41.74 -7.02 -9.84
CA SER A 100 42.40 -7.25 -8.54
C SER A 100 42.61 -8.74 -8.22
N CYS A 101 41.90 -9.64 -8.88
CA CYS A 101 41.81 -11.06 -8.60
C CYS A 101 42.01 -11.88 -9.88
N ASN A 102 42.96 -12.81 -9.88
CA ASN A 102 43.25 -13.68 -11.05
C ASN A 102 42.21 -14.81 -11.26
N LYS A 103 41.05 -14.75 -10.64
CA LYS A 103 39.98 -15.77 -10.65
C LYS A 103 38.68 -15.28 -11.27
N ALA A 104 38.76 -14.36 -12.19
CA ALA A 104 37.56 -13.74 -12.82
C ALA A 104 36.75 -14.68 -13.72
N SER A 105 37.34 -15.83 -14.11
CA SER A 105 36.66 -16.87 -14.89
C SER A 105 35.52 -17.58 -14.14
N ASP A 106 35.47 -17.45 -12.81
CA ASP A 106 34.52 -18.18 -11.98
C ASP A 106 33.20 -17.42 -11.78
N VAL A 107 33.16 -16.16 -12.21
CA VAL A 107 31.93 -15.32 -12.08
C VAL A 107 30.98 -15.60 -13.24
N PRO A 108 29.74 -15.98 -12.98
CA PRO A 108 28.74 -16.18 -14.03
C PRO A 108 28.41 -14.86 -14.76
N THR A 109 27.74 -14.97 -15.92
CA THR A 109 27.22 -13.79 -16.63
C THR A 109 26.18 -13.10 -15.77
N LEU A 110 26.29 -11.79 -15.64
CA LEU A 110 25.39 -10.93 -14.89
C LEU A 110 24.85 -9.84 -15.81
N GLU A 111 23.55 -9.59 -15.72
CA GLU A 111 22.94 -8.40 -16.32
C GLU A 111 23.19 -7.17 -15.45
N GLU A 112 22.84 -5.99 -15.96
CA GLU A 112 22.94 -4.74 -15.19
C GLU A 112 22.24 -4.86 -13.84
N ASP A 113 22.85 -4.32 -12.77
CA ASP A 113 22.45 -4.44 -11.38
C ASP A 113 22.49 -5.87 -10.78
N GLY A 114 22.75 -6.90 -11.59
CA GLY A 114 22.88 -8.28 -11.12
C GLY A 114 24.09 -8.48 -10.20
N PHE A 115 24.06 -9.54 -9.42
CA PHE A 115 25.17 -9.93 -8.54
C PHE A 115 25.34 -11.45 -8.44
N TRP A 116 26.55 -11.86 -8.09
CA TRP A 116 26.92 -13.20 -7.70
C TRP A 116 27.28 -13.21 -6.22
N LEU A 117 26.65 -14.11 -5.47
CA LEU A 117 26.92 -14.37 -4.07
C LEU A 117 27.40 -15.79 -3.88
N ARG A 118 28.64 -15.93 -3.40
CA ARG A 118 29.20 -17.21 -3.00
C ARG A 118 29.70 -17.13 -1.57
N ALA A 119 29.14 -17.94 -0.69
CA ALA A 119 29.60 -18.10 0.68
C ALA A 119 29.95 -19.57 0.93
N GLN A 120 31.22 -19.84 1.21
CA GLN A 120 31.74 -21.18 1.49
C GLN A 120 32.64 -21.12 2.72
N GLY A 121 32.12 -21.63 3.84
CA GLY A 121 32.80 -21.47 5.13
C GLY A 121 32.98 -19.99 5.48
N ASP A 122 34.21 -19.58 5.79
CA ASP A 122 34.58 -18.20 6.15
C ASP A 122 35.01 -17.33 4.95
N SER A 123 34.88 -17.86 3.73
CA SER A 123 35.19 -17.15 2.49
C SER A 123 33.88 -16.76 1.79
N VAL A 124 33.69 -15.46 1.58
CA VAL A 124 32.49 -14.90 0.95
C VAL A 124 32.90 -14.00 -0.21
N GLN A 125 32.26 -14.15 -1.37
CA GLN A 125 32.40 -13.28 -2.53
C GLN A 125 31.02 -12.69 -2.86
N ILE A 126 30.98 -11.36 -2.95
CA ILE A 126 29.81 -10.60 -3.38
C ILE A 126 30.25 -9.71 -4.53
N ILE A 127 29.94 -10.14 -5.74
CA ILE A 127 30.41 -9.48 -6.96
C ILE A 127 29.20 -8.98 -7.74
N GLY A 128 29.08 -7.66 -7.81
CA GLY A 128 28.03 -7.03 -8.62
C GLY A 128 28.50 -6.74 -10.04
N GLN A 129 27.61 -6.81 -11.03
CA GLN A 129 27.89 -6.34 -12.38
C GLN A 129 28.36 -4.87 -12.36
N ASN A 130 27.72 -4.07 -11.51
CA ASN A 130 28.02 -2.68 -11.20
C ASN A 130 28.03 -2.44 -9.68
N ALA A 131 28.19 -1.19 -9.26
CA ALA A 131 28.25 -0.82 -7.85
C ALA A 131 26.90 -1.08 -7.11
N ARG A 132 25.76 -0.92 -7.78
CA ARG A 132 24.45 -1.24 -7.22
C ARG A 132 24.31 -2.73 -6.97
N GLY A 133 24.67 -3.56 -7.95
CA GLY A 133 24.65 -5.02 -7.81
C GLY A 133 25.48 -5.50 -6.62
N ALA A 134 26.67 -4.91 -6.39
CA ALA A 134 27.49 -5.24 -5.22
C ALA A 134 26.79 -4.90 -3.89
N LEU A 135 26.10 -3.76 -3.80
CA LEU A 135 25.31 -3.36 -2.63
C LEU A 135 24.10 -4.28 -2.43
N TYR A 136 23.40 -4.64 -3.49
CA TYR A 136 22.26 -5.56 -3.43
C TYR A 136 22.69 -6.95 -2.93
N GLY A 137 23.82 -7.46 -3.43
CA GLY A 137 24.40 -8.71 -2.93
C GLY A 137 24.84 -8.65 -1.47
N ALA A 138 25.30 -7.48 -1.00
CA ALA A 138 25.62 -7.27 0.42
C ALA A 138 24.36 -7.34 1.30
N PHE A 139 23.26 -6.67 0.92
CA PHE A 139 22.00 -6.77 1.63
C PHE A 139 21.41 -8.19 1.58
N GLU A 140 21.57 -8.90 0.46
CA GLU A 140 21.17 -10.31 0.36
C GLU A 140 21.91 -11.18 1.37
N TYR A 141 23.23 -11.06 1.47
CA TYR A 141 24.02 -11.81 2.47
C TYR A 141 23.61 -11.46 3.90
N ILE A 142 23.39 -10.18 4.20
CA ILE A 142 22.90 -9.71 5.51
C ILE A 142 21.52 -10.27 5.81
N SER A 143 20.63 -10.33 4.81
CA SER A 143 19.30 -10.95 4.94
C SER A 143 19.40 -12.43 5.32
N LEU A 144 20.25 -13.20 4.66
CA LEU A 144 20.50 -14.60 5.02
C LEU A 144 20.96 -14.73 6.48
N LEU A 145 21.91 -13.91 6.92
CA LEU A 145 22.38 -13.89 8.32
C LEU A 145 21.24 -13.54 9.29
N GLY A 146 20.43 -12.51 8.97
CA GLY A 146 19.30 -12.06 9.79
C GLY A 146 18.20 -13.12 9.90
N GLN A 147 18.06 -13.97 8.89
CA GLN A 147 17.16 -15.11 8.90
C GLN A 147 17.75 -16.37 9.58
N GLY A 148 18.98 -16.29 10.08
CA GLY A 148 19.68 -17.43 10.70
C GLY A 148 20.15 -18.48 9.69
N ASN A 149 20.25 -18.13 8.41
CA ASN A 149 20.78 -19.02 7.38
C ASN A 149 22.31 -18.83 7.26
N PHE A 150 23.06 -19.80 7.75
CA PHE A 150 24.52 -19.85 7.70
C PHE A 150 25.04 -20.94 6.75
N SER A 151 24.21 -21.43 5.86
CA SER A 151 24.57 -22.47 4.89
C SER A 151 25.50 -21.94 3.82
N ASP A 152 26.27 -22.85 3.18
CA ASP A 152 27.01 -22.51 1.99
C ASP A 152 26.03 -22.20 0.85
N VAL A 153 26.29 -21.14 0.12
CA VAL A 153 25.51 -20.72 -1.03
C VAL A 153 26.43 -20.34 -2.19
N ASP A 154 25.96 -20.57 -3.42
CA ASP A 154 26.64 -20.18 -4.65
C ASP A 154 25.60 -19.96 -5.74
N TYR A 155 25.22 -18.71 -5.98
CA TYR A 155 24.23 -18.36 -6.99
C TYR A 155 24.40 -16.95 -7.52
N SER A 156 23.88 -16.71 -8.70
CA SER A 156 23.76 -15.38 -9.29
C SER A 156 22.29 -15.03 -9.52
N THR A 157 22.00 -13.75 -9.49
CA THR A 157 20.66 -13.24 -9.80
C THR A 157 20.76 -11.86 -10.45
N SER A 158 19.85 -11.58 -11.35
CA SER A 158 19.73 -10.30 -12.06
C SER A 158 18.27 -9.84 -12.05
N PRO A 159 17.99 -8.54 -12.11
CA PRO A 159 16.63 -8.06 -12.09
C PRO A 159 15.86 -8.51 -13.34
N HIS A 160 14.56 -8.80 -13.16
CA HIS A 160 13.68 -9.15 -14.26
C HIS A 160 13.43 -7.96 -15.22
N ALA A 161 13.53 -6.74 -14.70
CA ALA A 161 13.35 -5.49 -15.44
C ALA A 161 14.33 -4.41 -15.01
N PRO A 162 14.75 -3.50 -15.91
CA PRO A 162 15.70 -2.43 -15.59
C PRO A 162 15.13 -1.35 -14.68
N ILE A 163 13.84 -1.05 -14.76
CA ILE A 163 13.19 0.02 -13.98
C ILE A 163 12.52 -0.57 -12.73
N ARG A 164 12.90 -0.07 -11.55
CA ARG A 164 12.34 -0.44 -10.25
C ARG A 164 12.23 0.82 -9.41
N TRP A 165 11.20 1.62 -9.68
CA TRP A 165 11.01 2.96 -9.12
C TRP A 165 9.94 2.99 -8.06
N VAL A 166 10.06 3.94 -7.14
CA VAL A 166 8.97 4.34 -6.23
C VAL A 166 8.62 5.80 -6.46
N ASN A 167 7.35 6.12 -6.28
CA ASN A 167 6.80 7.46 -6.41
C ASN A 167 6.24 7.90 -5.07
N GLN A 168 6.67 9.05 -4.58
CA GLN A 168 6.10 9.77 -3.45
C GLN A 168 5.11 10.83 -3.95
N TRP A 169 3.99 10.96 -3.25
CA TRP A 169 3.03 12.01 -3.58
C TRP A 169 3.09 13.16 -2.57
N ASP A 170 4.31 13.56 -2.27
CA ASP A 170 4.61 14.62 -1.32
C ASP A 170 4.39 16.00 -1.94
N ASN A 171 3.69 16.86 -1.22
CA ASN A 171 3.44 18.24 -1.60
C ASN A 171 4.48 19.19 -0.98
N MET A 172 4.68 20.33 -1.62
CA MET A 172 5.68 21.31 -1.18
C MET A 172 5.38 21.91 0.21
N ASP A 173 4.13 21.91 0.65
CA ASP A 173 3.73 22.38 1.99
C ASP A 173 4.05 21.39 3.12
N GLY A 174 4.43 20.16 2.77
CA GLY A 174 4.73 19.07 3.71
C GLY A 174 3.58 18.09 3.89
N SER A 175 2.43 18.29 3.28
CA SER A 175 1.38 17.29 3.21
C SER A 175 1.76 16.17 2.22
N ILE A 176 1.10 15.04 2.33
CA ILE A 176 1.26 13.91 1.40
C ILE A 176 -0.13 13.52 0.91
N GLU A 177 -0.35 13.56 -0.40
CA GLU A 177 -1.59 13.03 -0.98
C GLU A 177 -1.65 11.52 -0.73
N ARG A 178 -2.72 11.06 -0.11
CA ARG A 178 -2.86 9.66 0.32
C ARG A 178 -1.70 9.18 1.21
N GLY A 179 -1.22 10.05 2.11
CA GLY A 179 -0.23 9.72 3.13
C GLY A 179 -0.89 9.44 4.47
N TYR A 180 -0.52 8.34 5.15
CA TYR A 180 -1.16 7.88 6.38
C TYR A 180 -0.16 7.72 7.54
N ALA A 181 1.03 8.34 7.43
CA ALA A 181 2.12 8.17 8.37
C ALA A 181 2.79 9.49 8.79
N GLY A 182 2.01 10.54 8.88
CA GLY A 182 2.51 11.88 9.21
C GLY A 182 3.03 12.66 8.00
N PRO A 183 3.62 13.84 8.22
CA PRO A 183 4.04 14.74 7.14
C PRO A 183 5.21 14.19 6.32
N SER A 184 5.49 14.91 5.21
CA SER A 184 6.58 14.64 4.28
C SER A 184 7.95 14.57 4.95
N ILE A 185 8.79 13.63 4.48
CA ILE A 185 10.21 13.56 4.85
C ILE A 185 11.08 14.44 3.95
N PHE A 186 10.52 14.99 2.85
CA PHE A 186 11.24 15.77 1.85
C PHE A 186 10.94 17.27 1.90
N PHE A 187 9.70 17.64 2.20
CA PHE A 187 9.22 19.01 2.08
C PHE A 187 8.57 19.53 3.35
N ALA A 188 8.70 20.83 3.57
CA ALA A 188 7.96 21.60 4.58
C ALA A 188 7.92 23.07 4.15
N GLU A 189 6.79 23.73 4.33
CA GLU A 189 6.64 25.19 4.13
C GLU A 189 7.11 25.68 2.75
N GLY A 190 6.85 24.92 1.70
CA GLY A 190 7.21 25.25 0.32
C GLY A 190 8.69 25.01 -0.04
N ARG A 191 9.44 24.31 0.81
CA ARG A 191 10.90 24.08 0.66
C ARG A 191 11.29 22.64 0.95
N ILE A 192 12.46 22.27 0.43
CA ILE A 192 13.10 21.00 0.80
C ILE A 192 13.68 21.13 2.21
N VAL A 193 13.39 20.14 3.07
CA VAL A 193 13.86 20.12 4.47
C VAL A 193 15.39 20.11 4.56
N GLU A 194 15.92 20.65 5.66
CA GLU A 194 17.37 20.68 5.88
C GLU A 194 17.89 19.37 6.49
N ASN A 195 17.13 18.75 7.41
CA ASN A 195 17.52 17.50 8.04
C ASN A 195 17.20 16.31 7.13
N MET A 196 18.24 15.63 6.68
CA MET A 196 18.17 14.47 5.78
C MET A 196 18.27 13.10 6.50
N ASP A 197 18.24 13.04 7.83
CA ASP A 197 18.41 11.78 8.55
C ASP A 197 17.32 10.78 8.22
N ARG A 198 16.07 11.24 8.13
CA ARG A 198 14.93 10.41 7.77
C ARG A 198 15.01 9.93 6.32
N VAL A 199 15.42 10.81 5.42
CA VAL A 199 15.67 10.49 4.00
C VAL A 199 16.76 9.42 3.87
N LYS A 200 17.84 9.52 4.65
CA LYS A 200 18.93 8.53 4.66
C LYS A 200 18.44 7.15 5.13
N GLN A 201 17.62 7.09 6.17
CA GLN A 201 17.02 5.84 6.63
C GLN A 201 16.15 5.22 5.53
N TYR A 202 15.38 6.03 4.82
CA TYR A 202 14.55 5.56 3.71
C TYR A 202 15.38 5.06 2.54
N ALA A 203 16.44 5.78 2.14
CA ALA A 203 17.37 5.33 1.10
C ALA A 203 17.96 3.95 1.40
N ARG A 204 18.31 3.71 2.68
CA ARG A 204 18.83 2.42 3.16
C ARG A 204 17.79 1.30 3.02
N LEU A 205 16.52 1.55 3.40
CA LEU A 205 15.42 0.60 3.23
C LEU A 205 15.18 0.28 1.75
N LEU A 206 15.09 1.29 0.88
CA LEU A 206 14.85 1.11 -0.55
C LEU A 206 16.00 0.34 -1.25
N ALA A 207 17.26 0.64 -0.92
CA ALA A 207 18.39 -0.08 -1.48
C ALA A 207 18.38 -1.57 -1.10
N SER A 208 17.95 -1.90 0.13
CA SER A 208 17.90 -3.29 0.60
C SER A 208 16.86 -4.15 -0.13
N ILE A 209 15.87 -3.52 -0.74
CA ILE A 209 14.86 -4.17 -1.60
C ILE A 209 15.10 -3.89 -3.09
N ARG A 210 16.30 -3.38 -3.44
CA ARG A 210 16.81 -3.26 -4.81
C ARG A 210 16.07 -2.25 -5.69
N ILE A 211 15.51 -1.21 -5.08
CA ILE A 211 14.96 -0.04 -5.79
C ILE A 211 16.12 0.77 -6.36
N ASN A 212 15.97 1.26 -7.61
CA ASN A 212 17.04 1.99 -8.30
C ASN A 212 16.72 3.47 -8.59
N ALA A 213 15.47 3.90 -8.42
CA ALA A 213 15.16 5.33 -8.42
C ALA A 213 13.89 5.66 -7.59
N ILE A 214 13.79 6.93 -7.21
CA ILE A 214 12.65 7.48 -6.48
C ILE A 214 12.24 8.83 -7.05
N VAL A 215 10.94 9.02 -7.29
CA VAL A 215 10.34 10.32 -7.61
C VAL A 215 9.84 10.94 -6.30
N VAL A 216 10.34 12.13 -5.98
CA VAL A 216 10.27 12.68 -4.62
C VAL A 216 9.05 13.55 -4.34
N ASN A 217 8.27 13.94 -5.37
CA ASN A 217 7.12 14.81 -5.23
C ASN A 217 5.87 14.30 -5.94
N ASN A 218 4.74 14.88 -5.56
CA ASN A 218 3.42 14.51 -6.04
C ASN A 218 3.31 14.59 -7.57
N VAL A 219 2.61 13.64 -8.16
CA VAL A 219 2.25 13.65 -9.60
C VAL A 219 1.35 14.84 -9.97
N ASN A 220 0.56 15.37 -9.02
CA ASN A 220 -0.11 16.68 -9.11
C ASN A 220 0.89 17.79 -8.77
N ALA A 221 1.97 17.88 -9.55
CA ALA A 221 3.16 18.64 -9.22
C ALA A 221 2.91 20.15 -9.14
N ASN A 222 3.58 20.81 -8.18
CA ASN A 222 3.61 22.25 -8.07
C ASN A 222 4.84 22.80 -8.81
N ALA A 223 4.63 23.78 -9.72
CA ALA A 223 5.70 24.37 -10.52
C ALA A 223 6.82 25.02 -9.67
N THR A 224 6.53 25.41 -8.41
CA THR A 224 7.52 26.02 -7.51
C THR A 224 8.68 25.09 -7.13
N LEU A 225 8.57 23.78 -7.37
CA LEU A 225 9.70 22.85 -7.27
C LEU A 225 10.86 23.28 -8.19
N LEU A 226 10.55 23.86 -9.34
CA LEU A 226 11.52 24.30 -10.36
C LEU A 226 12.13 25.70 -10.07
N THR A 227 11.89 26.28 -8.90
CA THR A 227 12.60 27.49 -8.50
C THR A 227 14.08 27.20 -8.19
N PRO A 228 15.01 28.17 -8.41
CA PRO A 228 16.44 27.94 -8.17
C PRO A 228 16.76 27.43 -6.76
N ALA A 229 16.03 27.88 -5.73
CA ALA A 229 16.23 27.46 -4.35
C ALA A 229 15.86 25.98 -4.15
N ASN A 230 14.75 25.54 -4.73
CA ASN A 230 14.30 24.13 -4.62
C ASN A 230 15.14 23.21 -5.50
N MET A 231 15.53 23.61 -6.72
CA MET A 231 16.46 22.86 -7.55
C MET A 231 17.80 22.62 -6.84
N LYS A 232 18.34 23.66 -6.18
CA LYS A 232 19.53 23.50 -5.31
C LYS A 232 19.26 22.54 -4.14
N GLY A 233 18.05 22.55 -3.59
CA GLY A 233 17.66 21.63 -2.51
C GLY A 233 17.63 20.17 -2.96
N LEU A 234 17.26 19.87 -4.22
CA LEU A 234 17.28 18.51 -4.78
C LEU A 234 18.68 17.89 -4.74
N THR A 235 19.76 18.68 -4.84
CA THR A 235 21.14 18.20 -4.68
C THR A 235 21.33 17.49 -3.33
N ARG A 236 20.77 18.04 -2.23
CA ARG A 236 20.88 17.40 -0.89
C ARG A 236 20.19 16.05 -0.84
N ILE A 237 19.02 15.95 -1.47
CA ILE A 237 18.28 14.65 -1.54
C ILE A 237 19.12 13.67 -2.38
N ALA A 238 19.59 14.07 -3.56
CA ALA A 238 20.39 13.22 -4.44
C ALA A 238 21.67 12.72 -3.75
N ASP A 239 22.37 13.58 -3.01
CA ASP A 239 23.60 13.23 -2.29
C ASP A 239 23.36 12.19 -1.21
N VAL A 240 22.17 12.12 -0.62
CA VAL A 240 21.79 11.08 0.34
C VAL A 240 21.50 9.75 -0.35
N PHE A 241 20.82 9.75 -1.51
CA PHE A 241 20.45 8.52 -2.22
C PHE A 241 21.62 7.91 -3.03
N ARG A 242 22.52 8.73 -3.56
CA ARG A 242 23.63 8.30 -4.44
C ARG A 242 24.53 7.23 -3.81
N PRO A 243 24.95 7.29 -2.54
CA PRO A 243 25.74 6.23 -1.90
C PRO A 243 25.00 4.89 -1.78
N TYR A 244 23.67 4.91 -1.90
CA TYR A 244 22.83 3.72 -1.94
C TYR A 244 22.49 3.26 -3.38
N GLY A 245 23.03 3.91 -4.40
CA GLY A 245 22.83 3.58 -5.80
C GLY A 245 21.45 3.92 -6.33
N ILE A 246 20.70 4.77 -5.64
CA ILE A 246 19.37 5.20 -6.01
C ILE A 246 19.44 6.59 -6.64
N GLN A 247 18.86 6.74 -7.81
CA GLN A 247 18.71 8.04 -8.49
C GLN A 247 17.42 8.72 -8.02
N ILE A 248 17.40 10.04 -8.01
CA ILE A 248 16.15 10.77 -7.82
C ILE A 248 15.55 11.19 -9.16
N GLY A 249 14.22 11.22 -9.23
CA GLY A 249 13.43 11.83 -10.28
C GLY A 249 12.47 12.86 -9.69
N VAL A 250 11.83 13.65 -10.54
CA VAL A 250 10.84 14.63 -10.12
C VAL A 250 9.59 14.55 -10.99
N SER A 251 8.44 14.84 -10.38
CA SER A 251 7.21 15.06 -11.13
C SER A 251 7.11 16.52 -11.55
N LEU A 252 6.59 16.77 -12.75
CA LEU A 252 6.50 18.10 -13.34
C LEU A 252 5.05 18.51 -13.59
N ASN A 253 4.75 19.79 -13.35
CA ASN A 253 3.49 20.40 -13.77
C ASN A 253 3.60 20.84 -15.23
N PHE A 254 2.69 20.35 -16.08
CA PHE A 254 2.72 20.60 -17.52
C PHE A 254 2.63 22.08 -17.89
N ALA A 255 1.91 22.89 -17.10
CA ALA A 255 1.76 24.33 -17.30
C ALA A 255 2.88 25.20 -16.70
N SER A 256 3.99 24.61 -16.23
CA SER A 256 5.10 25.38 -15.65
C SER A 256 5.68 26.47 -16.57
N PRO A 257 5.73 26.33 -17.90
CA PRO A 257 6.17 27.40 -18.80
C PRO A 257 5.31 28.67 -18.70
N ASP A 258 4.03 28.54 -18.46
CA ASP A 258 3.11 29.66 -18.21
C ASP A 258 3.20 30.15 -16.76
N THR A 259 2.97 29.25 -15.80
CA THR A 259 2.82 29.62 -14.38
C THR A 259 4.10 30.07 -13.72
N LEU A 260 5.27 29.55 -14.11
CA LEU A 260 6.59 29.92 -13.60
C LEU A 260 7.40 30.69 -14.62
N GLY A 261 7.31 30.31 -15.90
CA GLY A 261 8.06 30.98 -17.00
C GLY A 261 7.41 32.24 -17.54
N GLY A 262 6.12 32.46 -17.27
CA GLY A 262 5.39 33.66 -17.75
C GLY A 262 5.23 33.72 -19.27
N LEU A 263 5.25 32.56 -19.97
CA LEU A 263 5.18 32.53 -21.43
C LEU A 263 3.76 32.75 -21.99
N GLY A 264 2.73 32.74 -21.16
CA GLY A 264 1.34 32.83 -21.59
C GLY A 264 0.84 31.62 -22.40
N THR A 265 1.63 30.55 -22.46
CA THR A 265 1.33 29.28 -23.15
C THR A 265 2.19 28.16 -22.61
N TYR A 266 1.67 26.93 -22.74
CA TYR A 266 2.40 25.69 -22.51
C TYR A 266 2.15 24.67 -23.65
N ASP A 267 1.81 25.17 -24.88
CA ASP A 267 1.66 24.31 -26.07
C ASP A 267 2.98 23.55 -26.32
N PRO A 268 2.95 22.19 -26.29
CA PRO A 268 4.17 21.37 -26.41
C PRO A 268 4.90 21.55 -27.75
N LEU A 269 4.27 22.15 -28.73
CA LEU A 269 4.88 22.43 -30.06
C LEU A 269 5.33 23.89 -30.23
N ASP A 270 5.07 24.77 -29.23
CA ASP A 270 5.58 26.14 -29.26
C ASP A 270 7.10 26.13 -29.05
N PRO A 271 7.89 26.74 -29.95
CA PRO A 271 9.35 26.80 -29.83
C PRO A 271 9.84 27.44 -28.53
N LYS A 272 9.11 28.41 -27.95
CA LYS A 272 9.47 29.03 -26.68
C LYS A 272 9.28 28.04 -25.50
N VAL A 273 8.21 27.26 -25.54
CA VAL A 273 7.94 26.22 -24.52
C VAL A 273 9.01 25.14 -24.62
N ILE A 274 9.37 24.72 -25.82
CA ILE A 274 10.44 23.72 -26.05
C ILE A 274 11.76 24.23 -25.48
N THR A 275 12.14 25.45 -25.80
CA THR A 275 13.38 26.10 -25.31
C THR A 275 13.35 26.21 -23.77
N TRP A 276 12.25 26.64 -23.20
CA TRP A 276 12.10 26.78 -21.75
C TRP A 276 12.30 25.42 -21.01
N TRP A 277 11.70 24.38 -21.50
CA TRP A 277 11.88 23.04 -20.89
C TRP A 277 13.31 22.54 -21.08
N GLN A 278 13.98 22.85 -22.21
CA GLN A 278 15.39 22.51 -22.39
C GLN A 278 16.26 23.22 -21.34
N GLU A 279 16.08 24.53 -21.13
CA GLU A 279 16.81 25.31 -20.14
C GLU A 279 16.58 24.84 -18.70
N ILE A 280 15.33 24.50 -18.35
CA ILE A 280 15.00 23.94 -17.03
C ILE A 280 15.66 22.58 -16.85
N THR A 281 15.65 21.72 -17.86
CA THR A 281 16.27 20.40 -17.82
C THR A 281 17.79 20.53 -17.68
N ASP A 282 18.42 21.42 -18.44
CA ASP A 282 19.86 21.71 -18.32
C ASP A 282 20.21 22.17 -16.89
N SER A 283 19.39 23.06 -16.31
CA SER A 283 19.56 23.51 -14.93
C SER A 283 19.40 22.37 -13.91
N LEU A 284 18.39 21.52 -14.05
CA LEU A 284 18.18 20.37 -13.17
C LEU A 284 19.36 19.40 -13.21
N TYR A 285 19.86 19.04 -14.40
CA TYR A 285 21.06 18.20 -14.54
C TYR A 285 22.34 18.90 -14.11
N GLY A 286 22.39 20.25 -14.16
CA GLY A 286 23.45 21.04 -13.55
C GLY A 286 23.51 20.85 -12.02
N HIS A 287 22.38 20.68 -11.36
CA HIS A 287 22.26 20.46 -9.92
C HIS A 287 22.35 18.97 -9.54
N VAL A 288 21.76 18.09 -10.35
CA VAL A 288 21.68 16.62 -10.10
C VAL A 288 22.11 15.90 -11.39
N PRO A 289 23.43 15.73 -11.62
CA PRO A 289 23.95 15.16 -12.87
C PRO A 289 23.49 13.72 -13.19
N ASP A 290 23.06 13.00 -12.18
CA ASP A 290 22.56 11.64 -12.26
C ASP A 290 21.03 11.54 -12.06
N LEU A 291 20.28 12.62 -12.36
CA LEU A 291 18.82 12.59 -12.28
C LEU A 291 18.24 11.48 -13.15
N ALA A 292 17.35 10.64 -12.58
CA ALA A 292 16.73 9.51 -13.28
C ALA A 292 15.82 9.96 -14.43
N GLY A 293 15.14 11.10 -14.25
CA GLY A 293 14.22 11.64 -15.22
C GLY A 293 12.97 12.23 -14.56
N TYR A 294 11.87 12.21 -15.29
CA TYR A 294 10.62 12.85 -14.90
C TYR A 294 9.45 11.87 -14.81
N VAL A 295 8.47 12.23 -13.98
CA VAL A 295 7.10 11.69 -14.06
C VAL A 295 6.17 12.82 -14.47
N VAL A 296 5.27 12.56 -15.40
CA VAL A 296 4.27 13.55 -15.85
C VAL A 296 2.87 12.92 -15.82
N LYS A 297 1.94 13.60 -15.15
CA LYS A 297 0.50 13.42 -15.25
C LYS A 297 -0.06 14.61 -16.01
N ALA A 298 -0.73 14.38 -17.14
CA ALA A 298 -1.24 15.43 -18.00
C ALA A 298 -2.67 15.11 -18.46
N SER A 299 -3.48 16.13 -18.72
CA SER A 299 -4.83 16.02 -19.29
C SER A 299 -5.75 15.07 -18.50
N SER A 300 -5.65 15.08 -17.18
CA SER A 300 -6.43 14.19 -16.32
C SER A 300 -6.84 14.92 -15.04
N GLU A 301 -8.09 14.75 -14.61
CA GLU A 301 -8.63 15.32 -13.36
C GLU A 301 -8.37 16.83 -13.21
N GLY A 302 -8.55 17.57 -14.28
CA GLY A 302 -8.31 19.01 -14.32
C GLY A 302 -6.83 19.43 -14.35
N GLN A 303 -5.90 18.48 -14.43
CA GLN A 303 -4.49 18.79 -14.62
C GLN A 303 -4.23 19.30 -16.04
N PRO A 304 -3.35 20.31 -16.20
CA PRO A 304 -3.01 20.85 -17.51
C PRO A 304 -2.34 19.78 -18.39
N GLY A 305 -2.61 19.87 -19.69
CA GLY A 305 -2.05 18.91 -20.63
C GLY A 305 -2.06 19.39 -22.08
N PRO A 306 -1.60 18.57 -23.02
CA PRO A 306 -1.51 18.90 -24.42
C PRO A 306 -2.87 19.08 -25.11
N ASP A 307 -3.92 18.46 -24.59
CA ASP A 307 -5.31 18.56 -25.08
C ASP A 307 -5.85 19.98 -25.08
N THR A 308 -5.40 20.83 -24.15
CA THR A 308 -5.72 22.26 -24.11
C THR A 308 -5.41 22.96 -25.45
N TYR A 309 -4.44 22.47 -26.20
CA TYR A 309 -4.01 22.99 -27.50
C TYR A 309 -4.35 22.05 -28.66
N ASN A 310 -5.26 21.10 -28.48
CA ASN A 310 -5.57 20.06 -29.47
C ASN A 310 -4.32 19.28 -29.95
N ARG A 311 -3.36 19.06 -29.02
CA ARG A 311 -2.18 18.22 -29.26
C ARG A 311 -2.40 16.82 -28.70
N THR A 312 -1.67 15.85 -29.24
CA THR A 312 -1.73 14.48 -28.76
C THR A 312 -0.96 14.31 -27.44
N LEU A 313 -1.27 13.25 -26.69
CA LEU A 313 -0.48 12.90 -25.51
C LEU A 313 0.96 12.54 -25.87
N ALA A 314 1.20 12.04 -27.10
CA ALA A 314 2.55 11.78 -27.59
C ALA A 314 3.32 13.09 -27.83
N ASP A 315 2.67 14.16 -28.36
CA ASP A 315 3.31 15.48 -28.50
C ASP A 315 3.73 16.01 -27.11
N GLY A 316 2.85 15.87 -26.12
CA GLY A 316 3.14 16.26 -24.74
C GLY A 316 4.27 15.47 -24.10
N ALA A 317 4.27 14.13 -24.26
CA ALA A 317 5.33 13.29 -23.72
C ALA A 317 6.67 13.55 -24.40
N ASN A 318 6.68 13.67 -25.73
CA ASN A 318 7.90 13.84 -26.50
C ASN A 318 8.61 15.20 -26.22
N LEU A 319 7.87 16.23 -25.79
CA LEU A 319 8.45 17.49 -25.33
C LEU A 319 9.49 17.24 -24.21
N PHE A 320 9.09 16.52 -23.16
CA PHE A 320 9.97 16.22 -22.02
C PHE A 320 11.03 15.17 -22.37
N ALA A 321 10.64 14.15 -23.15
CA ALA A 321 11.55 13.08 -23.55
C ALA A 321 12.76 13.63 -24.35
N ARG A 322 12.52 14.57 -25.26
CA ARG A 322 13.60 15.22 -26.05
C ARG A 322 14.50 16.08 -25.17
N ALA A 323 13.94 16.77 -24.16
CA ALA A 323 14.76 17.54 -23.22
C ALA A 323 15.65 16.62 -22.35
N LEU A 324 15.18 15.42 -22.02
CA LEU A 324 15.93 14.42 -21.25
C LEU A 324 16.98 13.63 -22.07
N GLN A 325 16.79 13.53 -23.39
CA GLN A 325 17.61 12.67 -24.26
C GLN A 325 19.13 12.95 -24.16
N PRO A 326 19.63 14.21 -24.09
CA PRO A 326 21.06 14.48 -23.98
C PRO A 326 21.71 13.91 -22.72
N TYR A 327 20.91 13.65 -21.69
CA TYR A 327 21.33 13.19 -20.35
C TYR A 327 21.06 11.72 -20.11
N GLY A 328 20.39 11.01 -21.03
CA GLY A 328 19.96 9.63 -20.84
C GLY A 328 18.83 9.47 -19.84
N GLY A 329 18.11 10.54 -19.50
CA GLY A 329 16.99 10.52 -18.59
C GLY A 329 15.74 9.84 -19.18
N ILE A 330 14.91 9.29 -18.31
CA ILE A 330 13.68 8.57 -18.67
C ILE A 330 12.46 9.45 -18.35
N LEU A 331 11.50 9.48 -19.26
CA LEU A 331 10.19 10.04 -19.00
C LEU A 331 9.21 8.90 -18.65
N MET A 332 8.73 8.89 -17.42
CA MET A 332 7.56 8.11 -17.00
C MET A 332 6.31 8.94 -17.26
N PHE A 333 5.54 8.61 -18.29
CA PHE A 333 4.30 9.29 -18.63
C PHE A 333 3.12 8.46 -18.16
N ARG A 334 2.33 8.99 -17.22
CA ARG A 334 1.23 8.22 -16.64
C ARG A 334 0.10 8.04 -17.64
N ALA A 335 -0.27 6.80 -17.90
CA ALA A 335 -1.43 6.43 -18.71
C ALA A 335 -2.72 6.49 -17.87
N PHE A 336 -2.93 7.64 -17.24
CA PHE A 336 -4.10 7.93 -16.41
C PHE A 336 -4.72 9.24 -16.90
N VAL A 337 -5.51 9.11 -17.98
CA VAL A 337 -6.19 10.24 -18.63
C VAL A 337 -7.66 9.86 -18.76
N TYR A 338 -8.54 10.71 -18.25
CA TYR A 338 -9.99 10.60 -18.41
C TYR A 338 -10.63 11.92 -18.06
N ASP A 339 -11.79 12.19 -18.68
CA ASP A 339 -12.62 13.33 -18.34
C ASP A 339 -13.74 12.87 -17.39
N HIS A 340 -13.70 13.31 -16.17
CA HIS A 340 -14.67 12.97 -15.13
C HIS A 340 -16.02 13.71 -15.32
N HIS A 341 -16.09 14.69 -16.22
CA HIS A 341 -17.34 15.41 -16.57
C HIS A 341 -18.14 14.72 -17.66
N LEU A 342 -17.54 13.82 -18.45
CA LEU A 342 -18.22 13.16 -19.60
C LEU A 342 -19.20 12.06 -19.20
N MET A 343 -19.39 11.76 -17.93
CA MET A 343 -20.00 10.51 -17.50
C MET A 343 -21.49 10.61 -17.19
N GLU A 344 -22.08 11.82 -17.22
CA GLU A 344 -23.35 12.03 -16.56
C GLU A 344 -24.59 11.40 -17.22
N ASP A 345 -24.58 11.08 -18.53
CA ASP A 345 -25.84 10.77 -19.20
C ASP A 345 -25.88 9.56 -20.18
N SER A 346 -24.81 8.78 -20.31
CA SER A 346 -24.81 7.68 -21.30
C SER A 346 -24.31 6.35 -20.74
N TRP A 347 -25.12 5.30 -20.93
CA TRP A 347 -24.74 3.90 -20.65
C TRP A 347 -23.49 3.43 -21.41
N THR A 348 -23.10 4.14 -22.47
CA THR A 348 -21.92 3.81 -23.28
C THR A 348 -20.64 4.46 -22.77
N ASN A 349 -20.73 5.45 -21.89
CA ASN A 349 -19.55 6.07 -21.29
C ASN A 349 -19.04 5.20 -20.15
N ASP A 350 -17.78 4.83 -20.23
CA ASP A 350 -17.14 3.97 -19.24
C ASP A 350 -15.67 4.35 -19.07
N ARG A 351 -15.33 4.82 -17.86
CA ARG A 351 -13.96 5.17 -17.51
C ARG A 351 -12.97 4.03 -17.76
N ALA A 352 -13.40 2.77 -17.65
CA ALA A 352 -12.56 1.61 -17.91
C ALA A 352 -12.01 1.56 -19.34
N ASN A 353 -12.61 2.29 -20.30
CA ASN A 353 -12.17 2.37 -21.68
C ASN A 353 -11.08 3.39 -21.92
N ALA A 354 -10.90 4.36 -21.02
CA ALA A 354 -10.10 5.55 -21.25
C ALA A 354 -8.62 5.25 -21.58
N GLN A 355 -8.00 4.28 -20.93
CA GLN A 355 -6.61 3.93 -21.21
C GLN A 355 -6.40 3.52 -22.68
N ILE A 356 -7.29 2.72 -23.23
CA ILE A 356 -7.21 2.27 -24.63
C ILE A 356 -7.58 3.41 -25.57
N GLU A 357 -8.63 4.15 -25.31
CA GLU A 357 -9.10 5.26 -26.14
C GLU A 357 -8.03 6.35 -26.32
N PHE A 358 -7.33 6.69 -25.25
CA PHE A 358 -6.31 7.73 -25.31
C PHE A 358 -4.93 7.27 -25.78
N PHE A 359 -4.54 5.99 -25.56
CA PHE A 359 -3.15 5.58 -25.77
C PHE A 359 -2.95 4.60 -26.91
N LYS A 360 -3.85 3.66 -27.19
CA LYS A 360 -3.66 2.63 -28.24
C LYS A 360 -3.29 3.21 -29.60
N GLY A 361 -3.96 4.30 -30.03
CA GLY A 361 -3.69 4.97 -31.31
C GLY A 361 -2.35 5.70 -31.39
N LEU A 362 -1.64 5.80 -30.26
CA LEU A 362 -0.34 6.47 -30.11
C LEU A 362 0.83 5.47 -30.04
N ASP A 363 0.58 4.16 -30.10
CA ASP A 363 1.65 3.17 -30.06
C ASP A 363 2.69 3.43 -31.15
N GLY A 364 3.97 3.45 -30.78
CA GLY A 364 5.09 3.78 -31.67
C GLY A 364 5.26 5.26 -32.04
N LYS A 365 4.48 6.18 -31.42
CA LYS A 365 4.64 7.64 -31.63
C LYS A 365 5.42 8.31 -30.52
N PHE A 366 5.76 7.59 -29.47
CA PHE A 366 6.56 8.08 -28.35
C PHE A 366 8.05 7.91 -28.64
N GLU A 367 8.87 8.84 -28.14
CA GLU A 367 10.32 8.73 -28.18
C GLU A 367 10.80 7.50 -27.40
N ASP A 368 11.96 6.95 -27.73
CA ASP A 368 12.48 5.71 -27.16
C ASP A 368 12.75 5.76 -25.63
N ASN A 369 12.91 6.95 -25.06
CA ASN A 369 13.09 7.14 -23.61
C ASN A 369 11.78 7.47 -22.87
N VAL A 370 10.63 7.37 -23.54
CA VAL A 370 9.31 7.41 -22.89
C VAL A 370 8.94 6.02 -22.41
N VAL A 371 8.47 5.93 -21.20
CA VAL A 371 7.86 4.74 -20.59
C VAL A 371 6.45 5.08 -20.15
N LEU A 372 5.46 4.41 -20.67
CA LEU A 372 4.09 4.57 -20.21
C LEU A 372 3.93 3.88 -18.85
N GLN A 373 3.62 4.65 -17.82
CA GLN A 373 3.34 4.17 -16.47
C GLN A 373 1.84 3.86 -16.36
N ILE A 374 1.51 2.58 -16.31
CA ILE A 374 0.14 2.05 -16.47
C ILE A 374 -0.28 1.40 -15.14
N LYS A 375 -1.39 1.86 -14.55
CA LYS A 375 -1.99 1.20 -13.38
C LYS A 375 -2.33 -0.25 -13.71
N TYR A 376 -2.25 -1.13 -12.70
CA TYR A 376 -2.48 -2.57 -12.91
C TYR A 376 -3.87 -2.89 -13.45
N GLY A 377 -4.88 -2.08 -13.09
CA GLY A 377 -6.25 -2.16 -13.58
C GLY A 377 -6.68 -0.89 -14.33
N PRO A 378 -7.83 -0.91 -15.01
CA PRO A 378 -8.28 0.21 -15.82
C PRO A 378 -8.84 1.40 -15.05
N ILE A 379 -9.13 1.26 -13.75
CA ILE A 379 -9.72 2.33 -12.92
C ILE A 379 -8.69 2.96 -11.97
N ASP A 380 -8.47 2.40 -10.76
CA ASP A 380 -7.70 3.11 -9.75
C ASP A 380 -7.35 2.29 -8.49
N PHE A 381 -6.50 1.30 -8.57
CA PHE A 381 -6.00 0.54 -7.41
C PHE A 381 -7.09 -0.01 -6.48
N GLN A 382 -8.21 -0.42 -7.04
CA GLN A 382 -9.33 -0.96 -6.28
C GLN A 382 -9.00 -2.32 -5.67
N VAL A 383 -9.85 -2.81 -4.77
CA VAL A 383 -9.63 -4.10 -4.11
C VAL A 383 -9.49 -5.26 -5.10
N ARG A 384 -10.20 -5.19 -6.22
CA ARG A 384 -10.05 -6.05 -7.39
C ARG A 384 -10.43 -5.29 -8.65
N GLU A 385 -9.60 -5.38 -9.65
CA GLU A 385 -9.84 -4.93 -11.02
C GLU A 385 -9.32 -6.00 -11.98
N PRO A 386 -9.87 -6.15 -13.18
CA PRO A 386 -9.19 -6.94 -14.19
C PRO A 386 -7.86 -6.29 -14.57
N VAL A 387 -6.96 -7.06 -15.12
CA VAL A 387 -5.69 -6.54 -15.67
C VAL A 387 -5.98 -5.46 -16.72
N SER A 388 -5.23 -4.36 -16.70
CA SER A 388 -5.35 -3.32 -17.72
C SER A 388 -5.19 -3.87 -19.14
N PRO A 389 -6.17 -3.67 -20.04
CA PRO A 389 -6.05 -4.10 -21.43
C PRO A 389 -4.92 -3.38 -22.19
N LEU A 390 -4.45 -2.23 -21.69
CA LEU A 390 -3.40 -1.46 -22.35
C LEU A 390 -2.08 -2.23 -22.42
N PHE A 391 -1.77 -3.10 -21.47
CA PHE A 391 -0.58 -3.95 -21.52
C PHE A 391 -0.54 -4.83 -22.80
N GLY A 392 -1.68 -5.29 -23.29
CA GLY A 392 -1.79 -6.09 -24.51
C GLY A 392 -1.89 -5.28 -25.81
N ASN A 393 -1.81 -3.94 -25.76
CA ASN A 393 -2.08 -3.06 -26.90
C ASN A 393 -0.95 -2.08 -27.26
N MET A 394 0.20 -2.11 -26.55
CA MET A 394 1.35 -1.23 -26.78
C MET A 394 2.57 -2.05 -27.21
N TYR A 395 2.66 -2.35 -28.49
CA TYR A 395 3.70 -3.23 -29.06
C TYR A 395 5.05 -2.51 -29.23
N HIS A 396 5.01 -1.21 -29.50
CA HIS A 396 6.16 -0.42 -29.93
C HIS A 396 6.59 0.63 -28.90
N THR A 397 5.90 0.70 -27.76
CA THR A 397 6.16 1.67 -26.71
C THR A 397 6.61 0.96 -25.44
N ASN A 398 7.57 1.53 -24.70
CA ASN A 398 7.99 0.98 -23.42
C ASN A 398 6.87 1.17 -22.37
N MET A 399 6.74 0.20 -21.47
CA MET A 399 5.72 0.21 -20.43
C MET A 399 6.30 -0.10 -19.05
N ALA A 400 5.72 0.46 -18.01
CA ALA A 400 5.93 0.08 -16.63
C ALA A 400 4.59 -0.12 -15.93
N ILE A 401 4.49 -1.15 -15.07
CA ILE A 401 3.30 -1.32 -14.23
C ILE A 401 3.35 -0.34 -13.05
N GLU A 402 2.25 0.38 -12.84
CA GLU A 402 2.06 1.19 -11.64
C GLU A 402 1.26 0.41 -10.61
N LEU A 403 1.90 0.12 -9.48
CA LEU A 403 1.28 -0.46 -8.30
C LEU A 403 1.08 0.59 -7.21
N GLN A 404 0.29 0.29 -6.21
CA GLN A 404 0.16 1.15 -5.03
C GLN A 404 0.46 0.34 -3.77
N VAL A 405 1.58 0.66 -3.12
CA VAL A 405 1.95 0.12 -1.79
C VAL A 405 1.11 0.80 -0.71
N THR A 406 0.86 2.09 -0.90
CA THR A 406 -0.07 2.88 -0.08
C THR A 406 -1.50 2.42 -0.36
N GLN A 407 -2.27 2.15 0.69
CA GLN A 407 -3.58 1.49 0.59
C GLN A 407 -4.72 2.50 0.49
N GLU A 408 -4.82 3.28 -0.59
CA GLU A 408 -5.81 4.35 -0.76
C GLU A 408 -7.26 3.84 -0.60
N TYR A 409 -7.61 2.79 -1.36
CA TYR A 409 -8.95 2.18 -1.33
C TYR A 409 -9.01 0.89 -0.50
N LEU A 410 -7.93 0.53 0.16
CA LEU A 410 -7.77 -0.74 0.88
C LEU A 410 -7.53 -0.52 2.38
N GLY A 411 -8.34 0.37 2.98
CA GLY A 411 -8.36 0.59 4.43
C GLY A 411 -7.24 1.49 4.97
N GLN A 412 -6.58 2.28 4.12
CA GLN A 412 -5.69 3.42 4.46
C GLN A 412 -4.72 3.13 5.61
N GLN A 413 -4.08 1.96 5.59
CA GLN A 413 -3.13 1.48 6.63
C GLN A 413 -3.76 1.25 8.03
N CYS A 414 -5.06 1.46 8.18
CA CYS A 414 -5.82 1.12 9.39
C CYS A 414 -6.28 -0.33 9.38
N HIS A 415 -6.60 -0.84 8.19
CA HIS A 415 -6.89 -2.24 7.97
C HIS A 415 -5.64 -2.98 7.50
N LEU A 416 -5.41 -4.16 8.06
CA LEU A 416 -4.38 -5.06 7.56
C LEU A 416 -4.82 -5.59 6.20
N VAL A 417 -4.03 -5.29 5.16
CA VAL A 417 -4.17 -5.87 3.82
C VAL A 417 -2.77 -6.13 3.24
N TYR A 418 -2.40 -7.38 3.08
CA TYR A 418 -1.17 -7.79 2.43
C TYR A 418 -1.40 -7.91 0.92
N LEU A 419 -0.70 -7.09 0.15
CA LEU A 419 -0.99 -6.85 -1.27
C LEU A 419 -0.26 -7.79 -2.25
N ALA A 420 0.78 -8.50 -1.80
CA ALA A 420 1.55 -9.35 -2.70
C ALA A 420 0.71 -10.44 -3.40
N PRO A 421 -0.30 -11.08 -2.78
CA PRO A 421 -1.18 -12.01 -3.47
C PRO A 421 -1.95 -11.37 -4.63
N LEU A 422 -2.50 -10.16 -4.43
CA LEU A 422 -3.16 -9.38 -5.49
C LEU A 422 -2.19 -9.09 -6.64
N TRP A 423 -1.00 -8.59 -6.31
CA TRP A 423 -0.01 -8.28 -7.35
C TRP A 423 0.46 -9.52 -8.12
N LYS A 424 0.59 -10.66 -7.43
CA LYS A 424 0.94 -11.94 -8.09
C LYS A 424 -0.14 -12.37 -9.06
N GLU A 425 -1.41 -12.24 -8.71
CA GLU A 425 -2.52 -12.55 -9.59
C GLU A 425 -2.47 -11.71 -10.88
N ILE A 426 -2.23 -10.40 -10.75
CA ILE A 426 -2.06 -9.50 -11.90
C ILE A 426 -0.83 -9.84 -12.75
N LEU A 427 0.31 -10.07 -12.12
CA LEU A 427 1.59 -10.32 -12.82
C LEU A 427 1.62 -11.65 -13.56
N ASP A 428 0.96 -12.65 -13.00
CA ASP A 428 0.87 -13.99 -13.57
C ASP A 428 -0.26 -14.12 -14.61
N PHE A 429 -1.17 -13.14 -14.70
CA PHE A 429 -2.25 -13.15 -15.67
C PHE A 429 -1.69 -13.18 -17.11
N ASP A 430 -2.11 -14.19 -17.87
CA ASP A 430 -1.70 -14.40 -19.26
C ASP A 430 -2.66 -13.70 -20.21
N LEU A 431 -2.24 -12.56 -20.77
CA LEU A 431 -3.03 -11.78 -21.73
C LEU A 431 -3.19 -12.46 -23.10
N ARG A 432 -2.46 -13.53 -23.41
CA ARG A 432 -2.57 -14.28 -24.67
C ARG A 432 -2.42 -13.40 -25.92
N VAL A 433 -1.55 -12.40 -25.86
CA VAL A 433 -1.28 -11.50 -26.98
C VAL A 433 -0.84 -12.32 -28.19
N ASP A 434 -1.48 -12.07 -29.36
CA ASP A 434 -1.27 -12.83 -30.59
C ASP A 434 -1.44 -14.37 -30.39
N GLN A 435 -2.31 -14.78 -29.47
CA GLN A 435 -2.59 -16.18 -29.10
C GLN A 435 -1.34 -16.92 -28.56
N LYS A 436 -0.41 -16.18 -27.94
CA LYS A 436 0.82 -16.72 -27.34
C LYS A 436 0.84 -16.44 -25.85
N PRO A 437 1.53 -17.28 -25.07
CA PRO A 437 1.78 -16.97 -23.66
C PRO A 437 2.43 -15.60 -23.50
N SER A 438 1.77 -14.72 -22.76
CA SER A 438 2.18 -13.34 -22.55
C SER A 438 1.75 -12.85 -21.17
N PRO A 439 2.33 -13.41 -20.09
CA PRO A 439 2.02 -12.96 -18.75
C PRO A 439 2.44 -11.49 -18.57
N VAL A 440 1.66 -10.76 -17.79
CA VAL A 440 1.85 -9.30 -17.56
C VAL A 440 3.28 -8.99 -17.14
N ARG A 441 3.88 -9.80 -16.25
CA ARG A 441 5.28 -9.61 -15.81
C ARG A 441 6.29 -9.55 -16.97
N ASP A 442 6.09 -10.34 -18.02
CA ASP A 442 7.01 -10.39 -19.15
C ASP A 442 6.74 -9.25 -20.15
N ILE A 443 5.50 -8.77 -20.21
CA ILE A 443 5.13 -7.58 -20.98
C ILE A 443 5.75 -6.33 -20.36
N VAL A 444 5.48 -6.09 -19.08
CA VAL A 444 5.93 -4.86 -18.41
C VAL A 444 7.43 -4.80 -18.19
N SER A 445 8.13 -5.94 -18.17
CA SER A 445 9.59 -5.96 -18.16
C SER A 445 10.22 -5.60 -19.50
N GLY A 446 9.41 -5.51 -20.56
CA GLY A 446 9.86 -5.30 -21.93
C GLY A 446 10.26 -6.59 -22.67
N GLN A 447 10.34 -7.74 -22.01
CA GLN A 447 10.82 -8.99 -22.59
C GLN A 447 9.92 -9.48 -23.74
N HIS A 448 8.59 -9.44 -23.53
CA HIS A 448 7.63 -9.94 -24.51
C HIS A 448 7.71 -9.18 -25.84
N PHE A 449 7.71 -7.85 -25.81
CA PHE A 449 7.77 -6.99 -27.00
C PHE A 449 9.19 -6.56 -27.38
N LYS A 450 10.22 -7.06 -26.69
CA LYS A 450 11.64 -6.71 -26.90
C LYS A 450 11.89 -5.21 -26.80
N ARG A 451 11.31 -4.57 -25.77
CA ARG A 451 11.50 -3.18 -25.46
C ARG A 451 12.65 -3.01 -24.47
N PRO A 452 13.55 -2.02 -24.68
CA PRO A 452 14.76 -1.88 -23.85
C PRO A 452 14.45 -1.33 -22.46
N LEU A 453 13.38 -0.55 -22.31
CA LEU A 453 12.96 0.05 -21.06
C LEU A 453 11.62 -0.56 -20.65
N GLY A 454 11.58 -1.16 -19.49
CA GLY A 454 10.38 -1.72 -18.93
C GLY A 454 10.55 -1.86 -17.43
N GLY A 455 9.47 -2.07 -16.70
CA GLY A 455 9.59 -2.32 -15.27
C GLY A 455 8.43 -1.90 -14.42
N TRP A 456 8.77 -1.31 -13.29
CA TRP A 456 7.91 -1.17 -12.14
C TRP A 456 7.98 0.23 -11.58
N ALA A 457 6.82 0.78 -11.29
CA ALA A 457 6.66 1.97 -10.47
C ALA A 457 5.63 1.67 -9.38
N ALA A 458 5.81 2.22 -8.20
CA ALA A 458 4.81 2.07 -7.15
C ALA A 458 4.64 3.37 -6.37
N VAL A 459 3.40 3.68 -6.03
CA VAL A 459 3.08 4.75 -5.09
C VAL A 459 3.41 4.28 -3.67
N VAL A 460 4.35 4.96 -3.02
CA VAL A 460 4.84 4.63 -1.68
C VAL A 460 4.94 5.92 -0.87
N ASN A 461 3.88 6.27 -0.17
CA ASN A 461 3.76 7.54 0.54
C ASN A 461 4.22 7.42 1.99
N VAL A 462 5.54 7.28 2.20
CA VAL A 462 6.10 7.22 3.55
C VAL A 462 6.12 8.60 4.19
N GLY A 463 5.81 8.65 5.50
CA GLY A 463 5.86 9.88 6.30
C GLY A 463 6.88 9.79 7.43
N THR A 464 6.80 10.76 8.34
CA THR A 464 7.72 10.91 9.47
C THR A 464 7.48 9.94 10.62
N ASN A 465 6.33 9.23 10.67
CA ASN A 465 6.04 8.27 11.73
C ASN A 465 6.97 7.05 11.67
N ASN A 466 7.27 6.44 12.81
CA ASN A 466 8.16 5.27 12.90
C ASN A 466 7.61 4.05 12.14
N THR A 467 6.31 4.00 11.91
CA THR A 467 5.64 2.99 11.09
C THR A 467 5.89 3.14 9.60
N TRP A 468 6.46 4.27 9.13
CA TRP A 468 6.73 4.64 7.75
C TRP A 468 5.48 4.81 6.88
N LEU A 469 4.59 3.81 6.85
CA LEU A 469 3.37 3.79 6.03
C LEU A 469 2.08 3.93 6.85
N GLY A 470 2.17 3.99 8.19
CA GLY A 470 1.02 4.09 9.10
C GLY A 470 0.80 2.85 9.96
N SER A 471 1.22 1.67 9.53
CA SER A 471 1.14 0.42 10.29
C SER A 471 2.44 -0.37 10.18
N HIS A 472 2.86 -1.02 11.26
CA HIS A 472 4.06 -1.87 11.23
C HIS A 472 3.94 -3.04 10.26
N LEU A 473 2.75 -3.63 10.09
CA LEU A 473 2.54 -4.73 9.15
C LEU A 473 2.48 -4.25 7.70
N SER A 474 2.13 -2.99 7.45
CA SER A 474 2.08 -2.44 6.08
C SER A 474 3.45 -2.36 5.40
N MET A 475 4.54 -2.34 6.19
CA MET A 475 5.89 -2.38 5.65
C MET A 475 6.22 -3.68 4.91
N SER A 476 5.44 -4.76 5.15
CA SER A 476 5.53 -5.99 4.35
C SER A 476 5.19 -5.75 2.88
N ASN A 477 4.28 -4.81 2.59
CA ASN A 477 3.91 -4.47 1.21
C ASN A 477 5.06 -3.77 0.47
N LEU A 478 5.78 -2.87 1.13
CA LEU A 478 6.97 -2.24 0.52
C LEU A 478 8.09 -3.27 0.29
N TYR A 479 8.32 -4.16 1.25
CA TYR A 479 9.29 -5.24 1.09
C TYR A 479 8.92 -6.17 -0.07
N ALA A 480 7.66 -6.58 -0.14
CA ALA A 480 7.15 -7.44 -1.20
C ALA A 480 7.22 -6.77 -2.58
N TYR A 481 6.93 -5.48 -2.67
CA TYR A 481 7.08 -4.72 -3.91
C TYR A 481 8.51 -4.82 -4.47
N GLY A 482 9.51 -4.53 -3.65
CA GLY A 482 10.91 -4.60 -4.09
C GLY A 482 11.34 -6.03 -4.50
N ARG A 483 10.88 -7.06 -3.77
CA ARG A 483 11.16 -8.47 -4.09
C ARG A 483 10.51 -8.88 -5.41
N LEU A 484 9.24 -8.55 -5.63
CA LEU A 484 8.52 -8.86 -6.87
C LEU A 484 9.04 -8.03 -8.07
N ALA A 485 9.45 -6.77 -7.87
CA ALA A 485 10.07 -5.97 -8.92
C ALA A 485 11.43 -6.54 -9.38
N TRP A 486 12.12 -7.27 -8.51
CA TRP A 486 13.34 -7.99 -8.84
C TRP A 486 13.07 -9.35 -9.48
N SER A 487 12.20 -10.14 -8.85
CA SER A 487 11.84 -11.51 -9.24
C SER A 487 10.32 -11.69 -9.14
N PRO A 488 9.55 -11.41 -10.20
CA PRO A 488 8.09 -11.46 -10.17
C PRO A 488 7.52 -12.88 -10.01
N THR A 489 8.36 -13.89 -10.10
CA THR A 489 8.00 -15.29 -9.89
C THR A 489 8.17 -15.76 -8.43
N ASP A 490 8.73 -14.92 -7.55
CA ASP A 490 8.89 -15.27 -6.14
C ASP A 490 7.52 -15.50 -5.48
N ASP A 491 7.50 -16.41 -4.52
CA ASP A 491 6.28 -16.78 -3.78
C ASP A 491 5.94 -15.74 -2.70
N SER A 492 4.70 -15.28 -2.66
CA SER A 492 4.24 -14.22 -1.74
C SER A 492 4.29 -14.63 -0.27
N VAL A 493 4.13 -15.93 0.05
CA VAL A 493 4.26 -16.45 1.41
C VAL A 493 5.72 -16.40 1.84
N GLN A 494 6.63 -16.88 0.98
CA GLN A 494 8.07 -16.85 1.28
C GLN A 494 8.60 -15.42 1.48
N ILE A 495 8.16 -14.48 0.64
CA ILE A 495 8.51 -13.05 0.78
C ILE A 495 8.05 -12.51 2.15
N LEU A 496 6.82 -12.83 2.56
CA LEU A 496 6.26 -12.41 3.84
C LEU A 496 7.00 -13.04 5.02
N GLU A 497 7.32 -14.32 4.94
CA GLU A 497 8.09 -15.01 5.98
C GLU A 497 9.50 -14.44 6.15
N ASP A 498 10.19 -14.13 5.05
CA ASP A 498 11.51 -13.49 5.07
C ASP A 498 11.43 -12.12 5.76
N TRP A 499 10.47 -11.28 5.36
CA TRP A 499 10.21 -10.00 5.97
C TRP A 499 9.89 -10.13 7.47
N THR A 500 9.05 -11.10 7.85
CA THR A 500 8.65 -11.31 9.24
C THR A 500 9.85 -11.70 10.11
N ARG A 501 10.71 -12.61 9.64
CA ARG A 501 11.93 -13.00 10.37
C ARG A 501 12.86 -11.82 10.58
N LEU A 502 13.05 -10.99 9.56
CA LEU A 502 13.91 -9.80 9.63
C LEU A 502 13.32 -8.72 10.55
N THR A 503 12.00 -8.55 10.56
CA THR A 503 11.30 -7.50 11.28
C THR A 503 10.99 -7.87 12.73
N PHE A 504 10.53 -9.08 13.01
CA PHE A 504 10.07 -9.52 14.33
C PHE A 504 10.96 -10.60 14.96
N GLY A 505 11.82 -11.26 14.19
CA GLY A 505 12.75 -12.29 14.66
C GLY A 505 12.30 -13.72 14.35
N GLN A 506 12.96 -14.69 14.99
CA GLN A 506 12.89 -16.10 14.62
C GLN A 506 11.82 -16.90 15.42
N ASP A 507 10.97 -16.25 16.22
CA ASP A 507 9.91 -16.94 16.97
C ASP A 507 8.89 -17.56 16.00
N ARG A 508 8.79 -18.89 15.99
CA ARG A 508 7.94 -19.63 15.06
C ARG A 508 6.46 -19.26 15.19
N ARG A 509 5.99 -18.98 16.41
CA ARG A 509 4.61 -18.59 16.64
C ARG A 509 4.31 -17.20 16.06
N VAL A 510 5.26 -16.27 16.18
CA VAL A 510 5.13 -14.94 15.56
C VAL A 510 5.08 -15.10 14.04
N LEU A 511 5.98 -15.88 13.47
CA LEU A 511 6.03 -16.15 12.04
C LEU A 511 4.71 -16.72 11.52
N ASP A 512 4.25 -17.83 12.11
CA ASP A 512 3.04 -18.51 11.66
C ASP A 512 1.79 -17.63 11.79
N THR A 513 1.67 -16.90 12.90
CA THR A 513 0.52 -16.01 13.14
C THR A 513 0.48 -14.84 12.16
N ILE A 514 1.61 -14.14 11.93
CA ILE A 514 1.66 -13.02 10.99
C ILE A 514 1.41 -13.52 9.56
N THR A 515 1.97 -14.66 9.18
CA THR A 515 1.75 -15.26 7.86
C THR A 515 0.28 -15.60 7.64
N GLU A 516 -0.35 -16.29 8.61
CA GLU A 516 -1.77 -16.65 8.52
C GLU A 516 -2.68 -15.41 8.40
N MET A 517 -2.49 -14.42 9.27
CA MET A 517 -3.30 -13.20 9.27
C MET A 517 -3.12 -12.40 7.97
N SER A 518 -1.88 -12.20 7.55
CA SER A 518 -1.57 -11.39 6.36
C SER A 518 -2.07 -12.04 5.07
N MET A 519 -1.90 -13.36 4.92
CA MET A 519 -2.41 -14.07 3.74
C MET A 519 -3.94 -14.10 3.67
N ALA A 520 -4.63 -14.09 4.81
CA ALA A 520 -6.08 -14.00 4.87
C ALA A 520 -6.61 -12.57 4.70
N SER A 521 -5.77 -11.54 4.78
CA SER A 521 -6.20 -10.15 4.94
C SER A 521 -6.79 -9.54 3.67
N TRP A 522 -6.18 -9.73 2.49
CA TRP A 522 -6.74 -9.23 1.23
C TRP A 522 -8.08 -9.90 0.89
N PRO A 523 -8.23 -11.24 0.90
CA PRO A 523 -9.54 -11.87 0.67
C PRO A 523 -10.61 -11.43 1.69
N ALA A 524 -10.22 -11.24 2.97
CA ALA A 524 -11.16 -10.75 3.97
C ALA A 524 -11.63 -9.31 3.65
N TYR A 525 -10.69 -8.42 3.28
CA TYR A 525 -11.00 -7.04 2.91
C TYR A 525 -11.91 -7.00 1.68
N GLU A 526 -11.60 -7.74 0.61
CA GLU A 526 -12.44 -7.85 -0.56
C GLU A 526 -13.85 -8.34 -0.19
N ASN A 527 -13.92 -9.38 0.65
CA ASN A 527 -15.19 -9.94 1.06
C ASN A 527 -16.09 -8.94 1.79
N TYR A 528 -15.57 -8.11 2.71
CA TYR A 528 -16.45 -7.17 3.42
C TYR A 528 -16.61 -5.81 2.74
N SER A 529 -15.84 -5.49 1.69
CA SER A 529 -15.83 -4.15 1.08
C SER A 529 -16.26 -4.11 -0.39
N GLY A 530 -16.42 -5.25 -1.04
CA GLY A 530 -16.73 -5.32 -2.47
C GLY A 530 -17.28 -6.68 -2.88
N ASN A 531 -16.54 -7.42 -3.68
CA ASN A 531 -16.75 -8.78 -4.18
C ASN A 531 -17.34 -8.84 -5.59
N LEU A 532 -17.16 -9.97 -6.28
CA LEU A 532 -17.67 -10.25 -7.63
C LEU A 532 -17.33 -9.18 -8.70
N GLY A 533 -16.29 -8.38 -8.48
CA GLY A 533 -15.86 -7.33 -9.42
C GLY A 533 -16.55 -5.97 -9.27
N VAL A 534 -17.31 -5.74 -8.19
CA VAL A 534 -17.89 -4.40 -7.92
C VAL A 534 -16.88 -3.43 -7.31
N GLN A 535 -15.64 -3.83 -7.12
CA GLN A 535 -14.58 -3.01 -6.55
C GLN A 535 -14.80 -2.69 -5.05
N THR A 536 -14.10 -1.67 -4.52
CA THR A 536 -14.30 -1.22 -3.14
C THR A 536 -15.49 -0.29 -3.07
N LEU A 537 -16.56 -0.67 -2.36
CA LEU A 537 -17.79 0.10 -2.21
C LEU A 537 -17.64 1.21 -1.15
N THR A 538 -16.60 2.00 -1.32
CA THR A 538 -16.19 3.06 -0.39
C THR A 538 -16.84 4.40 -0.72
N ASP A 539 -16.64 5.39 0.14
CA ASP A 539 -16.91 6.79 -0.13
C ASP A 539 -15.95 7.33 -1.20
N ILE A 540 -16.35 7.18 -2.46
CA ILE A 540 -15.50 7.49 -3.62
C ILE A 540 -15.31 8.99 -3.85
N LEU A 541 -16.18 9.85 -3.29
CA LEU A 541 -16.13 11.28 -3.57
C LEU A 541 -15.21 12.05 -2.62
N TYR A 542 -14.95 11.51 -1.41
CA TYR A 542 -14.23 12.26 -0.37
C TYR A 542 -13.05 11.50 0.22
N THR A 543 -13.33 10.47 1.02
CA THR A 543 -12.32 9.90 1.91
C THR A 543 -11.67 8.65 1.35
N HIS A 544 -12.34 7.88 0.49
CA HIS A 544 -11.92 6.58 -0.01
C HIS A 544 -11.71 5.53 1.12
N TYR A 545 -12.39 5.70 2.26
CA TYR A 545 -12.12 4.88 3.45
C TYR A 545 -13.31 4.05 3.94
N GLY A 546 -14.38 4.68 4.42
CA GLY A 546 -15.54 3.98 4.95
C GLY A 546 -16.53 3.51 3.87
N PRO A 547 -17.52 2.66 4.22
CA PRO A 547 -18.53 2.19 3.28
C PRO A 547 -19.47 3.30 2.83
N ASN A 548 -19.71 3.39 1.53
CA ASN A 548 -20.78 4.18 0.93
C ASN A 548 -21.16 3.56 -0.43
N PRO A 549 -21.87 2.43 -0.45
CA PRO A 549 -22.21 1.72 -1.69
C PRO A 549 -23.03 2.57 -2.67
N GLY A 550 -23.81 3.51 -2.18
CA GLY A 550 -24.61 4.43 -3.01
C GLY A 550 -23.78 5.49 -3.73
N SER A 551 -22.55 5.79 -3.29
CA SER A 551 -21.68 6.80 -3.93
C SER A 551 -21.04 6.32 -5.24
N GLN A 552 -21.18 5.05 -5.56
CA GLN A 552 -20.53 4.42 -6.73
C GLN A 552 -21.23 4.77 -8.03
N ASP A 553 -22.50 5.11 -8.00
CA ASP A 553 -23.28 5.36 -9.20
C ASP A 553 -23.57 6.86 -9.41
N GLY A 554 -23.69 7.25 -10.66
CA GLY A 554 -24.12 8.62 -11.03
C GLY A 554 -23.02 9.69 -10.85
N ASN A 555 -21.74 9.30 -10.79
CA ASN A 555 -20.64 10.25 -10.76
C ASN A 555 -19.51 9.86 -11.74
N GLY A 556 -18.67 10.83 -12.13
CA GLY A 556 -17.60 10.62 -13.10
C GLY A 556 -16.44 9.76 -12.60
N TRP A 557 -16.37 9.49 -11.30
CA TRP A 557 -15.35 8.67 -10.67
C TRP A 557 -15.72 7.19 -10.59
N GLY A 558 -17.02 6.89 -10.55
CA GLY A 558 -17.58 5.57 -10.33
C GLY A 558 -18.38 5.04 -11.53
N GLN A 559 -19.66 4.79 -11.36
CA GLN A 559 -20.56 4.05 -12.26
C GLN A 559 -20.21 2.55 -12.31
N TRP A 560 -19.87 1.97 -11.21
CA TRP A 560 -19.27 0.63 -11.19
C TRP A 560 -20.25 -0.46 -10.86
N THR A 561 -21.36 -0.13 -10.20
CA THR A 561 -22.35 -1.12 -9.81
C THR A 561 -23.60 -1.11 -10.67
N ARG A 562 -24.04 0.06 -11.13
CA ARG A 562 -25.33 0.26 -11.82
C ARG A 562 -26.46 -0.53 -11.17
N ALA A 563 -26.43 -0.57 -9.85
CA ALA A 563 -27.39 -1.32 -9.07
C ALA A 563 -28.77 -0.66 -9.10
N ASN A 564 -29.80 -1.48 -9.29
CA ASN A 564 -31.18 -1.08 -9.18
C ASN A 564 -31.98 -2.16 -8.40
N SER A 565 -33.31 -2.07 -8.33
CA SER A 565 -34.12 -3.03 -7.58
C SER A 565 -34.13 -4.47 -8.12
N TYR A 566 -33.59 -4.72 -9.32
CA TYR A 566 -33.64 -6.02 -9.99
C TYR A 566 -32.27 -6.61 -10.29
N SER A 567 -31.29 -5.78 -10.55
CA SER A 567 -30.03 -6.17 -11.16
C SER A 567 -28.88 -5.29 -10.72
N ILE A 568 -27.65 -5.76 -10.97
CA ILE A 568 -26.38 -5.13 -10.58
C ILE A 568 -25.30 -5.50 -11.60
N GLY A 569 -24.26 -4.69 -11.66
CA GLY A 569 -23.08 -4.89 -12.50
C GLY A 569 -23.04 -3.98 -13.71
N MET A 570 -21.86 -3.78 -14.25
CA MET A 570 -21.67 -3.06 -15.52
C MET A 570 -21.81 -4.04 -16.68
N ASP A 571 -22.57 -3.68 -17.72
CA ASP A 571 -22.49 -4.40 -18.98
C ASP A 571 -21.32 -3.80 -19.79
N ARG A 572 -20.22 -4.52 -19.83
CA ARG A 572 -19.00 -4.17 -20.58
C ARG A 572 -18.76 -5.07 -21.79
N THR A 573 -19.76 -5.85 -22.18
CA THR A 573 -19.71 -6.69 -23.38
C THR A 573 -19.62 -5.84 -24.66
N VAL A 574 -19.06 -6.42 -25.71
CA VAL A 574 -18.99 -5.80 -27.04
C VAL A 574 -20.39 -5.70 -27.65
N LYS A 575 -21.20 -6.70 -27.40
CA LYS A 575 -22.52 -6.85 -28.00
C LYS A 575 -23.54 -5.84 -27.49
N ASN A 576 -23.62 -5.65 -26.19
CA ASN A 576 -24.70 -4.88 -25.56
C ASN A 576 -24.21 -3.74 -24.67
N GLY A 577 -22.95 -3.78 -24.22
CA GLY A 577 -22.40 -2.91 -23.19
C GLY A 577 -21.46 -1.83 -23.71
N THR A 578 -20.54 -1.42 -22.85
CA THR A 578 -19.57 -0.34 -23.09
C THR A 578 -18.37 -0.76 -23.93
N ARG A 579 -18.28 -2.05 -24.32
CA ARG A 579 -17.27 -2.64 -25.16
C ARG A 579 -15.88 -2.80 -24.53
N ASN A 580 -15.74 -2.67 -23.22
CA ASN A 580 -14.46 -2.84 -22.53
C ASN A 580 -13.90 -4.26 -22.74
N ALA A 581 -14.72 -5.30 -22.73
CA ALA A 581 -14.30 -6.68 -23.02
C ALA A 581 -13.55 -6.81 -24.36
N GLY A 582 -13.98 -6.08 -25.39
CA GLY A 582 -13.33 -6.06 -26.72
C GLY A 582 -11.99 -5.33 -26.77
N GLN A 583 -11.57 -4.67 -25.72
CA GLN A 583 -10.25 -4.02 -25.64
C GLN A 583 -9.12 -5.00 -25.34
N TYR A 584 -9.44 -6.19 -24.87
CA TYR A 584 -8.47 -7.26 -24.57
C TYR A 584 -8.04 -8.01 -25.83
N PRO A 585 -6.89 -8.71 -25.80
CA PRO A 585 -6.53 -9.68 -26.83
C PRO A 585 -7.62 -10.75 -27.00
N LYS A 586 -7.73 -11.30 -28.21
CA LYS A 586 -8.89 -12.07 -28.67
C LYS A 586 -9.39 -13.13 -27.69
N GLU A 587 -8.52 -14.01 -27.21
CA GLU A 587 -8.93 -15.12 -26.32
C GLU A 587 -9.49 -14.60 -24.97
N ILE A 588 -8.92 -13.53 -24.46
CA ILE A 588 -9.36 -12.88 -23.20
C ILE A 588 -10.66 -12.09 -23.43
N ALA A 589 -10.77 -11.42 -24.59
CA ALA A 589 -12.00 -10.74 -24.98
C ALA A 589 -13.18 -11.74 -25.09
N GLU A 590 -12.96 -12.89 -25.72
CA GLU A 590 -13.96 -13.96 -25.82
C GLU A 590 -14.36 -14.51 -24.45
N MET A 591 -13.40 -14.66 -23.54
CA MET A 591 -13.66 -15.11 -22.17
C MET A 591 -14.55 -14.11 -21.39
N TYR A 592 -14.30 -12.81 -21.53
CA TYR A 592 -15.07 -11.77 -20.81
C TYR A 592 -16.38 -11.38 -21.52
N GLU A 593 -16.53 -11.71 -22.79
CA GLU A 593 -17.77 -11.46 -23.54
C GLU A 593 -18.92 -12.36 -23.09
N GLU A 594 -18.63 -13.62 -22.77
CA GLU A 594 -19.61 -14.62 -22.43
C GLU A 594 -19.70 -14.80 -20.89
N ILE A 595 -20.90 -14.72 -20.36
CA ILE A 595 -21.15 -14.80 -18.91
C ILE A 595 -20.72 -16.15 -18.32
N GLU A 596 -20.82 -17.23 -19.10
CA GLU A 596 -20.47 -18.59 -18.70
C GLU A 596 -18.94 -18.80 -18.57
N THR A 597 -18.13 -17.95 -19.19
CA THR A 597 -16.68 -18.06 -19.17
C THR A 597 -16.01 -16.95 -18.34
N THR A 598 -16.76 -15.91 -17.98
CA THR A 598 -16.27 -14.85 -17.10
C THR A 598 -16.09 -15.40 -15.68
N PRO A 599 -14.92 -15.24 -15.05
CA PRO A 599 -14.72 -15.62 -13.65
C PRO A 599 -15.71 -14.93 -12.71
N ASP A 600 -16.21 -15.66 -11.70
CA ASP A 600 -17.19 -15.12 -10.74
C ASP A 600 -16.70 -13.82 -10.05
N ASP A 601 -15.41 -13.75 -9.73
CA ASP A 601 -14.79 -12.60 -9.06
C ASP A 601 -14.67 -11.33 -9.95
N LEU A 602 -14.96 -11.45 -11.25
CA LEU A 602 -15.06 -10.35 -12.22
C LEU A 602 -16.44 -10.29 -12.91
N LEU A 603 -17.40 -11.09 -12.47
CA LEU A 603 -18.71 -11.17 -13.12
C LEU A 603 -19.37 -9.79 -13.24
N LEU A 604 -19.47 -9.07 -12.15
CA LEU A 604 -20.16 -7.77 -12.11
C LEU A 604 -19.31 -6.62 -12.67
N TRP A 605 -18.06 -6.87 -12.97
CA TRP A 605 -17.25 -5.95 -13.76
C TRP A 605 -17.67 -5.97 -15.23
N PHE A 606 -17.92 -7.17 -15.79
CA PHE A 606 -18.20 -7.33 -17.23
C PHE A 606 -19.69 -7.48 -17.57
N HIS A 607 -20.53 -7.94 -16.62
CA HIS A 607 -21.91 -8.28 -16.89
C HIS A 607 -22.87 -7.61 -15.91
N HIS A 608 -23.99 -7.14 -16.44
CA HIS A 608 -25.15 -6.64 -15.68
C HIS A 608 -26.17 -7.77 -15.55
N VAL A 609 -26.36 -8.28 -14.32
CA VAL A 609 -27.16 -9.48 -14.08
C VAL A 609 -28.21 -9.28 -13.00
N PRO A 610 -29.32 -10.04 -13.02
CA PRO A 610 -30.26 -10.05 -11.90
C PRO A 610 -29.57 -10.51 -10.59
N TYR A 611 -30.03 -10.02 -9.45
CA TYR A 611 -29.56 -10.49 -8.13
C TYR A 611 -29.73 -12.00 -7.93
N THR A 612 -30.68 -12.62 -8.66
CA THR A 612 -30.96 -14.06 -8.63
C THR A 612 -30.10 -14.88 -9.60
N HIS A 613 -29.23 -14.22 -10.40
CA HIS A 613 -28.31 -14.94 -11.28
C HIS A 613 -27.44 -15.91 -10.44
N ARG A 614 -27.20 -17.10 -10.98
CA ARG A 614 -26.42 -18.14 -10.30
C ARG A 614 -24.97 -18.12 -10.76
N LEU A 615 -24.09 -17.95 -9.81
CA LEU A 615 -22.64 -18.08 -9.97
C LEU A 615 -22.25 -19.54 -10.26
N HIS A 616 -21.01 -19.77 -10.70
CA HIS A 616 -20.45 -21.11 -10.87
C HIS A 616 -20.50 -21.93 -9.55
N SER A 617 -20.43 -21.25 -8.41
CA SER A 617 -20.62 -21.86 -7.09
C SER A 617 -22.06 -22.37 -6.83
N GLY A 618 -23.03 -22.03 -7.69
CA GLY A 618 -24.46 -22.31 -7.53
C GLY A 618 -25.21 -21.35 -6.61
N LYS A 619 -24.54 -20.44 -5.89
CA LYS A 619 -25.16 -19.37 -5.12
C LYS A 619 -25.73 -18.30 -6.03
N THR A 620 -26.78 -17.60 -5.59
CA THR A 620 -27.20 -16.38 -6.27
C THR A 620 -26.26 -15.22 -5.94
N VAL A 621 -26.14 -14.23 -6.82
CA VAL A 621 -25.32 -13.03 -6.62
C VAL A 621 -25.59 -12.38 -5.26
N ILE A 622 -26.88 -12.14 -4.94
CA ILE A 622 -27.24 -11.51 -3.67
C ILE A 622 -26.88 -12.38 -2.45
N GLN A 623 -27.10 -13.70 -2.52
CA GLN A 623 -26.72 -14.59 -1.42
C GLN A 623 -25.20 -14.67 -1.25
N HIS A 624 -24.46 -14.63 -2.36
CA HIS A 624 -23.01 -14.57 -2.31
C HIS A 624 -22.53 -13.29 -1.60
N PHE A 625 -23.13 -12.13 -1.92
CA PHE A 625 -22.80 -10.89 -1.21
C PHE A 625 -23.02 -11.01 0.29
N TYR A 626 -24.21 -11.48 0.71
CA TYR A 626 -24.47 -11.64 2.14
C TYR A 626 -23.43 -12.54 2.81
N ASP A 627 -23.17 -13.72 2.23
CA ASP A 627 -22.22 -14.69 2.78
C ASP A 627 -20.78 -14.13 2.80
N ALA A 628 -20.36 -13.47 1.71
CA ALA A 628 -18.99 -12.90 1.60
C ALA A 628 -18.77 -11.81 2.65
N HIS A 629 -19.70 -10.86 2.79
CA HIS A 629 -19.55 -9.77 3.75
C HIS A 629 -19.51 -10.29 5.20
N TYR A 630 -20.32 -11.29 5.57
CA TYR A 630 -20.22 -11.95 6.87
C TYR A 630 -18.88 -12.65 7.06
N THR A 631 -18.45 -13.46 6.09
CA THR A 631 -17.18 -14.19 6.14
C THR A 631 -15.98 -13.25 6.27
N GLY A 632 -15.99 -12.16 5.52
CA GLY A 632 -14.91 -11.16 5.57
C GLY A 632 -14.80 -10.49 6.93
N ALA A 633 -15.94 -10.02 7.48
CA ALA A 633 -15.98 -9.40 8.80
C ALA A 633 -15.59 -10.37 9.92
N GLU A 634 -16.07 -11.61 9.88
CA GLU A 634 -15.69 -12.66 10.84
C GLU A 634 -14.18 -12.95 10.78
N THR A 635 -13.62 -13.03 9.56
CA THR A 635 -12.17 -13.23 9.39
C THR A 635 -11.38 -12.10 10.03
N ALA A 636 -11.75 -10.84 9.79
CA ALA A 636 -11.09 -9.67 10.39
C ALA A 636 -11.15 -9.69 11.92
N GLN A 637 -12.27 -10.14 12.50
CA GLN A 637 -12.41 -10.28 13.95
C GLN A 637 -11.46 -11.34 14.53
N THR A 638 -11.12 -12.40 13.77
CA THR A 638 -10.17 -13.42 14.24
C THR A 638 -8.74 -12.88 14.39
N PHE A 639 -8.40 -11.77 13.75
CA PHE A 639 -7.05 -11.21 13.83
C PHE A 639 -6.71 -10.73 15.24
N VAL A 640 -7.69 -10.21 15.98
CA VAL A 640 -7.47 -9.70 17.35
C VAL A 640 -6.97 -10.80 18.30
N PRO A 641 -7.69 -11.91 18.52
CA PRO A 641 -7.21 -12.96 19.43
C PRO A 641 -5.93 -13.63 18.94
N LYS A 642 -5.72 -13.77 17.63
CA LYS A 642 -4.46 -14.29 17.06
C LYS A 642 -3.29 -13.40 17.42
N TRP A 643 -3.42 -12.08 17.28
CA TRP A 643 -2.39 -11.12 17.66
C TRP A 643 -2.17 -11.08 19.17
N GLU A 644 -3.24 -11.07 19.96
CA GLU A 644 -3.16 -11.07 21.42
C GLU A 644 -2.40 -12.27 21.99
N ALA A 645 -2.45 -13.41 21.31
CA ALA A 645 -1.67 -14.61 21.65
C ALA A 645 -0.15 -14.42 21.48
N LEU A 646 0.29 -13.34 20.82
CA LEU A 646 1.70 -12.96 20.67
C LEU A 646 2.23 -12.03 21.78
N LYS A 647 1.41 -11.72 22.79
CA LYS A 647 1.81 -10.86 23.91
C LYS A 647 3.10 -11.36 24.56
N GLY A 648 4.09 -10.45 24.68
CA GLY A 648 5.39 -10.74 25.25
C GLY A 648 6.37 -11.46 24.30
N ARG A 649 5.98 -11.73 23.05
CA ARG A 649 6.85 -12.29 22.00
C ARG A 649 7.33 -11.21 21.03
N ILE A 650 6.62 -10.11 20.98
CA ILE A 650 6.94 -8.89 20.24
C ILE A 650 7.18 -7.79 21.29
N ASP A 651 8.02 -6.80 20.98
CA ASP A 651 8.20 -5.63 21.84
C ASP A 651 6.86 -4.93 22.11
N LYS A 652 6.80 -4.31 23.30
CA LYS A 652 5.54 -3.78 23.81
C LYS A 652 4.95 -2.70 22.89
N GLN A 653 5.78 -1.80 22.35
CA GLN A 653 5.29 -0.67 21.58
C GLN A 653 4.61 -1.15 20.29
N ARG A 654 5.32 -1.91 19.44
CA ARG A 654 4.76 -2.43 18.18
C ARG A 654 3.58 -3.37 18.41
N TYR A 655 3.63 -4.17 19.51
CA TYR A 655 2.52 -5.03 19.88
C TYR A 655 1.25 -4.24 20.18
N GLU A 656 1.31 -3.18 21.02
CA GLU A 656 0.11 -2.40 21.39
C GLU A 656 -0.39 -1.56 20.22
N GLU A 657 0.48 -0.93 19.43
CA GLU A 657 0.09 -0.17 18.25
C GLU A 657 -0.64 -1.04 17.21
N MET A 658 -0.15 -2.24 16.96
CA MET A 658 -0.83 -3.19 16.05
C MET A 658 -2.13 -3.73 16.65
N ARG A 659 -2.14 -4.05 17.95
CA ARG A 659 -3.34 -4.50 18.64
C ARG A 659 -4.46 -3.48 18.51
N HIS A 660 -4.16 -2.20 18.69
CA HIS A 660 -5.12 -1.11 18.56
C HIS A 660 -5.73 -1.09 17.15
N ARG A 661 -4.91 -1.14 16.10
CA ARG A 661 -5.39 -1.14 14.71
C ARG A 661 -6.24 -2.37 14.37
N LEU A 662 -5.87 -3.53 14.85
CA LEU A 662 -6.63 -4.76 14.60
C LEU A 662 -7.98 -4.76 15.33
N ILE A 663 -8.06 -4.20 16.53
CA ILE A 663 -9.33 -3.99 17.24
C ILE A 663 -10.21 -3.01 16.46
N TYR A 664 -9.63 -1.93 15.94
CA TYR A 664 -10.35 -0.97 15.11
C TYR A 664 -10.87 -1.64 13.83
N GLN A 665 -10.00 -2.35 13.08
CA GLN A 665 -10.40 -3.10 11.88
C GLN A 665 -11.54 -4.08 12.16
N ALA A 666 -11.47 -4.82 13.26
CA ALA A 666 -12.50 -5.77 13.64
C ALA A 666 -13.87 -5.10 13.83
N GLY A 667 -13.90 -3.94 14.48
CA GLY A 667 -15.14 -3.15 14.66
C GLY A 667 -15.63 -2.53 13.35
N HIS A 668 -14.73 -1.93 12.59
CA HIS A 668 -15.07 -1.25 11.33
C HIS A 668 -15.49 -2.24 10.23
N SER A 669 -14.95 -3.46 10.21
CA SER A 669 -15.39 -4.51 9.27
C SER A 669 -16.87 -4.91 9.44
N ILE A 670 -17.41 -4.78 10.66
CA ILE A 670 -18.83 -5.01 10.93
C ILE A 670 -19.68 -3.87 10.34
N VAL A 671 -19.19 -2.63 10.46
CA VAL A 671 -19.84 -1.46 9.82
C VAL A 671 -19.88 -1.65 8.30
N TRP A 672 -18.77 -2.06 7.69
CA TRP A 672 -18.71 -2.38 6.27
C TRP A 672 -19.73 -3.45 5.87
N ARG A 673 -19.74 -4.59 6.57
CA ARG A 673 -20.67 -5.70 6.36
C ARG A 673 -22.12 -5.24 6.38
N ASP A 674 -22.49 -4.54 7.45
CA ASP A 674 -23.88 -4.13 7.67
C ASP A 674 -24.31 -3.07 6.67
N ALA A 675 -23.47 -2.07 6.41
CA ALA A 675 -23.77 -1.00 5.45
C ALA A 675 -24.05 -1.58 4.05
N ILE A 676 -23.18 -2.43 3.53
CA ILE A 676 -23.33 -2.98 2.19
C ILE A 676 -24.53 -3.96 2.13
N ASN A 677 -24.67 -4.85 3.12
CA ASN A 677 -25.76 -5.79 3.15
C ASN A 677 -27.11 -5.10 3.28
N ASN A 678 -27.24 -4.08 4.13
CA ASN A 678 -28.47 -3.30 4.28
C ASN A 678 -28.81 -2.52 3.01
N PHE A 679 -27.81 -1.93 2.34
CA PHE A 679 -28.02 -1.24 1.07
C PHE A 679 -28.63 -2.16 0.01
N TYR A 680 -28.03 -3.32 -0.24
CA TYR A 680 -28.53 -4.24 -1.26
C TYR A 680 -29.82 -4.96 -0.85
N TYR A 681 -30.01 -5.24 0.43
CA TYR A 681 -31.30 -5.74 0.93
C TYR A 681 -32.43 -4.73 0.70
N ASN A 682 -32.23 -3.47 1.07
CA ASN A 682 -33.22 -2.42 0.88
C ASN A 682 -33.50 -2.14 -0.59
N LEU A 683 -32.48 -2.25 -1.43
CA LEU A 683 -32.62 -2.02 -2.88
C LEU A 683 -33.33 -3.17 -3.58
N SER A 684 -32.99 -4.43 -3.27
CA SER A 684 -33.50 -5.62 -3.95
C SER A 684 -34.75 -6.22 -3.33
N GLY A 685 -34.97 -6.03 -2.03
CA GLY A 685 -36.02 -6.70 -1.27
C GLY A 685 -35.83 -8.21 -1.11
N ILE A 686 -34.62 -8.76 -1.43
CA ILE A 686 -34.35 -10.21 -1.37
C ILE A 686 -33.73 -10.55 -0.03
N GLU A 687 -34.42 -11.43 0.72
CA GLU A 687 -33.97 -11.87 2.05
C GLU A 687 -32.71 -12.75 1.97
N ASP A 688 -31.85 -12.61 2.99
CA ASP A 688 -30.77 -13.55 3.27
C ASP A 688 -31.35 -14.92 3.69
N LYS A 689 -30.95 -16.01 3.03
CA LYS A 689 -31.43 -17.37 3.33
C LYS A 689 -31.07 -17.82 4.76
N GLU A 690 -29.97 -17.28 5.31
CA GLU A 690 -29.55 -17.53 6.67
C GLU A 690 -30.24 -16.63 7.69
N GLY A 691 -31.04 -15.65 7.23
CA GLY A 691 -31.84 -14.76 8.07
C GLY A 691 -31.00 -13.82 8.94
N ARG A 692 -29.83 -13.43 8.48
CA ARG A 692 -28.91 -12.55 9.25
C ARG A 692 -29.15 -11.08 8.95
N VAL A 693 -29.33 -10.71 7.65
CA VAL A 693 -29.46 -9.34 7.21
C VAL A 693 -30.83 -8.78 7.62
N SER A 694 -30.81 -7.59 8.25
CA SER A 694 -31.99 -6.89 8.78
C SER A 694 -32.81 -7.68 9.81
N HIS A 695 -32.22 -8.73 10.40
CA HIS A 695 -32.82 -9.49 11.49
C HIS A 695 -31.83 -9.63 12.64
N HIS A 696 -31.92 -8.73 13.60
CA HIS A 696 -30.95 -8.61 14.69
C HIS A 696 -31.59 -8.77 16.08
N PRO A 697 -31.97 -10.01 16.47
CA PRO A 697 -32.74 -10.28 17.70
C PRO A 697 -31.96 -9.93 18.98
N TRP A 698 -30.67 -9.75 18.87
CA TRP A 698 -29.78 -9.42 19.98
C TRP A 698 -29.43 -7.93 20.07
N ARG A 699 -29.92 -7.10 19.14
CA ARG A 699 -29.72 -5.66 19.15
C ARG A 699 -30.78 -4.93 19.97
N VAL A 700 -30.37 -3.81 20.50
CA VAL A 700 -31.25 -2.79 21.11
C VAL A 700 -30.82 -1.46 20.53
N GLU A 701 -31.70 -0.89 19.73
CA GLU A 701 -31.49 0.40 19.09
C GLU A 701 -31.40 1.52 20.14
N ALA A 702 -30.41 2.39 19.99
CA ALA A 702 -30.21 3.48 20.97
C ALA A 702 -31.36 4.46 20.98
N GLU A 703 -31.99 4.73 19.82
CA GLU A 703 -33.16 5.59 19.71
C GLU A 703 -34.46 5.01 20.33
N ASP A 704 -34.48 3.71 20.61
CA ASP A 704 -35.59 3.03 21.30
C ASP A 704 -35.41 2.94 22.82
N MET A 705 -34.29 3.38 23.33
CA MET A 705 -34.01 3.47 24.75
C MET A 705 -34.71 4.68 25.38
N THR A 706 -34.83 4.70 26.67
CA THR A 706 -35.24 5.91 27.40
C THR A 706 -34.08 6.91 27.41
N LEU A 707 -34.28 8.04 26.73
CA LEU A 707 -33.26 9.08 26.55
C LEU A 707 -33.42 10.22 27.54
N ASN A 708 -32.30 10.67 28.08
CA ASN A 708 -32.23 11.89 28.85
C ASN A 708 -30.95 12.65 28.47
N GLY A 709 -31.08 13.87 27.96
CA GLY A 709 -29.95 14.63 27.38
C GLY A 709 -29.45 14.14 26.01
N TYR A 710 -30.04 13.11 25.45
CA TYR A 710 -29.87 12.65 24.07
C TYR A 710 -31.08 13.01 23.21
N LYS A 711 -30.88 13.17 21.90
CA LYS A 711 -31.89 13.29 20.85
C LYS A 711 -31.60 12.37 19.70
N LYS A 712 -32.62 11.99 18.93
CA LYS A 712 -32.47 11.21 17.68
C LYS A 712 -31.83 12.08 16.60
N TYR A 713 -31.02 11.43 15.74
CA TYR A 713 -30.31 12.03 14.63
C TYR A 713 -30.37 11.10 13.42
N THR A 714 -30.80 11.60 12.27
CA THR A 714 -30.82 10.85 11.02
C THR A 714 -29.41 10.84 10.43
N VAL A 715 -28.89 9.65 10.11
CA VAL A 715 -27.53 9.45 9.59
C VAL A 715 -27.56 9.38 8.06
N HIS A 716 -26.55 9.91 7.41
CA HIS A 716 -26.34 9.81 5.97
C HIS A 716 -24.86 9.48 5.69
N PRO A 717 -24.56 8.49 4.84
CA PRO A 717 -25.48 7.58 4.13
C PRO A 717 -26.32 6.71 5.11
N TYR A 718 -27.59 6.48 4.79
CA TYR A 718 -28.56 5.85 5.72
C TYR A 718 -28.16 4.44 6.16
N GLU A 719 -27.49 3.70 5.30
CA GLU A 719 -27.05 2.32 5.53
C GLU A 719 -25.91 2.18 6.57
N THR A 720 -25.26 3.27 6.94
CA THR A 720 -24.17 3.28 7.93
C THR A 720 -24.65 3.36 9.38
N ALA A 721 -25.94 3.47 9.59
CA ALA A 721 -26.59 3.34 10.89
C ALA A 721 -27.71 2.33 10.83
N SER A 722 -27.96 1.61 11.94
CA SER A 722 -29.15 0.80 12.09
C SER A 722 -30.39 1.69 12.00
N ASN A 723 -31.42 1.26 11.22
CA ASN A 723 -32.62 2.08 10.98
C ASN A 723 -32.34 3.54 10.53
N ALA A 724 -31.19 3.80 9.90
CA ALA A 724 -30.77 5.14 9.47
C ALA A 724 -30.72 6.19 10.61
N THR A 725 -30.65 5.77 11.87
CA THR A 725 -30.83 6.64 13.02
C THR A 725 -29.80 6.36 14.11
N ALA A 726 -29.14 7.40 14.59
CA ALA A 726 -28.29 7.38 15.78
C ALA A 726 -28.88 8.32 16.84
N ILE A 727 -28.32 8.31 18.05
CA ILE A 727 -28.60 9.34 19.05
C ILE A 727 -27.36 10.19 19.29
N VAL A 728 -27.57 11.50 19.50
CA VAL A 728 -26.52 12.48 19.82
C VAL A 728 -26.94 13.30 21.04
N THR A 729 -26.01 13.86 21.80
CA THR A 729 -26.33 14.76 22.89
C THR A 729 -27.17 15.93 22.40
N ALA A 730 -28.17 16.33 23.17
CA ALA A 730 -29.03 17.48 22.85
C ALA A 730 -28.21 18.78 22.88
N THR A 731 -28.58 19.75 22.06
CA THR A 731 -27.85 21.01 21.83
C THR A 731 -27.45 21.78 23.09
N ASN A 732 -28.23 21.65 24.20
CA ASN A 732 -27.97 22.30 25.48
C ASN A 732 -27.47 21.35 26.58
N SER A 733 -27.02 20.17 26.21
CA SER A 733 -26.53 19.15 27.15
C SER A 733 -25.11 18.69 26.76
N THR A 734 -24.23 18.66 27.74
CA THR A 734 -22.89 18.05 27.61
C THR A 734 -22.90 16.56 27.96
N THR A 735 -24.01 16.07 28.52
CA THR A 735 -24.13 14.67 28.94
C THR A 735 -25.46 14.09 28.48
N GLY A 736 -25.41 12.95 27.82
CA GLY A 736 -26.55 12.15 27.43
C GLY A 736 -26.59 10.83 28.21
N THR A 737 -27.80 10.34 28.48
CA THR A 737 -28.02 9.02 29.08
C THR A 737 -29.06 8.26 28.27
N ALA A 738 -28.72 7.03 27.84
CA ALA A 738 -29.63 6.09 27.24
C ALA A 738 -29.79 4.88 28.14
N THR A 739 -31.04 4.49 28.44
CA THR A 739 -31.34 3.44 29.43
C THR A 739 -32.39 2.47 28.89
N THR A 740 -32.14 1.16 29.06
CA THR A 740 -33.13 0.13 28.71
C THR A 740 -33.10 -1.03 29.68
N LYS A 741 -34.23 -1.73 29.82
CA LYS A 741 -34.35 -2.96 30.60
C LYS A 741 -34.17 -4.18 29.67
N LEU A 742 -33.17 -4.98 29.95
CA LEU A 742 -32.82 -6.11 29.07
C LEU A 742 -33.89 -7.21 29.13
N LYS A 743 -34.28 -7.68 27.94
CA LYS A 743 -35.26 -8.76 27.78
C LYS A 743 -34.58 -10.13 27.58
N PHE A 744 -33.26 -10.15 27.35
CA PHE A 744 -32.49 -11.35 27.11
C PHE A 744 -32.48 -12.31 28.29
N SER A 745 -32.31 -13.59 28.04
CA SER A 745 -32.14 -14.62 29.07
C SER A 745 -30.89 -14.37 29.90
N SER A 746 -30.85 -14.86 31.14
CA SER A 746 -29.64 -14.79 31.94
C SER A 746 -28.53 -15.63 31.34
N GLY A 747 -27.34 -15.09 31.19
CA GLY A 747 -26.21 -15.75 30.55
C GLY A 747 -24.97 -14.88 30.51
N THR A 748 -23.96 -15.36 29.81
CA THR A 748 -22.74 -14.61 29.45
C THR A 748 -22.85 -14.19 27.99
N TYR A 749 -22.53 -12.94 27.72
CA TYR A 749 -22.67 -12.31 26.40
C TYR A 749 -21.44 -11.46 26.07
N ASP A 750 -21.10 -11.36 24.80
CA ASP A 750 -20.26 -10.29 24.31
C ASP A 750 -21.16 -9.07 24.02
N LEU A 751 -20.84 -7.95 24.66
CA LEU A 751 -21.56 -6.69 24.51
C LEU A 751 -20.84 -5.81 23.48
N GLY A 752 -21.40 -5.72 22.27
CA GLY A 752 -20.97 -4.76 21.26
C GLY A 752 -21.75 -3.45 21.38
N ILE A 753 -21.07 -2.33 21.14
CA ILE A 753 -21.67 -1.00 21.09
C ILE A 753 -21.20 -0.30 19.85
N ASN A 754 -22.10 0.00 18.92
CA ASN A 754 -21.83 0.82 17.75
C ASN A 754 -21.97 2.29 18.09
N TYR A 755 -20.97 3.06 17.73
CA TYR A 755 -20.89 4.50 17.98
C TYR A 755 -20.13 5.18 16.82
N TYR A 756 -20.03 6.50 16.86
CA TYR A 756 -19.25 7.27 15.90
C TYR A 756 -18.13 8.00 16.61
N ASP A 757 -16.96 8.02 16.00
CA ASP A 757 -15.74 8.66 16.48
C ASP A 757 -15.36 9.74 15.45
N LEU A 758 -15.58 11.00 15.79
CA LEU A 758 -15.41 12.13 14.87
C LEU A 758 -14.04 12.75 14.99
N TYR A 759 -13.45 13.11 13.87
CA TYR A 759 -12.16 13.79 13.84
C TYR A 759 -12.16 15.07 14.72
N GLY A 760 -11.14 15.20 15.56
CA GLY A 760 -10.99 16.32 16.51
C GLY A 760 -11.88 16.20 17.74
N GLY A 761 -12.70 15.13 17.87
CA GLY A 761 -13.55 14.86 19.02
C GLY A 761 -12.86 13.97 20.04
N GLN A 762 -13.32 14.03 21.27
CA GLN A 762 -12.82 13.23 22.39
C GLN A 762 -13.93 12.90 23.37
N SER A 763 -15.13 12.63 22.89
CA SER A 763 -16.25 12.23 23.74
C SER A 763 -15.93 10.98 24.54
N GLU A 764 -16.55 10.86 25.71
CA GLU A 764 -16.37 9.72 26.60
C GLU A 764 -17.68 9.00 26.85
N TRP A 765 -17.63 7.68 26.89
CA TRP A 765 -18.79 6.86 27.22
C TRP A 765 -18.47 5.96 28.42
N THR A 766 -19.50 5.76 29.25
CA THR A 766 -19.47 4.77 30.32
C THR A 766 -20.71 3.90 30.24
N VAL A 767 -20.53 2.59 30.17
CA VAL A 767 -21.61 1.62 30.14
C VAL A 767 -21.76 0.95 31.51
N TYR A 768 -23.00 0.89 31.98
CA TYR A 768 -23.39 0.29 33.24
C TYR A 768 -24.38 -0.83 33.02
N LEU A 769 -24.25 -1.89 33.78
CA LEU A 769 -25.27 -2.90 33.97
C LEU A 769 -25.74 -2.80 35.44
N ASN A 770 -26.97 -2.31 35.65
CA ASN A 770 -27.46 -1.84 36.92
C ASN A 770 -26.54 -0.73 37.50
N LYS A 771 -25.85 -1.02 38.61
CA LYS A 771 -24.90 -0.09 39.26
C LYS A 771 -23.42 -0.42 38.92
N ARG A 772 -23.18 -1.53 38.24
CA ARG A 772 -21.82 -1.99 37.89
C ARG A 772 -21.35 -1.35 36.61
N VAL A 773 -20.20 -0.72 36.60
CA VAL A 773 -19.51 -0.31 35.37
C VAL A 773 -19.03 -1.55 34.62
N ILE A 774 -19.41 -1.71 33.36
CA ILE A 774 -18.94 -2.75 32.46
C ILE A 774 -17.70 -2.26 31.74
N GLY A 775 -17.70 -1.02 31.26
CA GLY A 775 -16.59 -0.44 30.53
C GLY A 775 -16.69 1.07 30.39
N LYS A 776 -15.55 1.64 29.98
CA LYS A 776 -15.42 3.04 29.56
C LYS A 776 -14.55 3.10 28.34
N TRP A 777 -14.83 4.01 27.44
CA TRP A 777 -13.97 4.30 26.30
C TRP A 777 -14.08 5.76 25.93
N LYS A 778 -13.16 6.17 25.05
CA LYS A 778 -13.05 7.52 24.54
C LYS A 778 -13.05 7.46 23.00
N GLY A 779 -13.69 8.40 22.35
CA GLY A 779 -13.58 8.63 20.92
C GLY A 779 -12.30 9.41 20.66
N ASP A 780 -11.21 8.74 20.26
CA ASP A 780 -9.92 9.33 19.91
C ASP A 780 -9.15 8.47 18.89
N ALA A 781 -9.78 7.44 18.36
CA ALA A 781 -9.17 6.56 17.36
C ALA A 781 -9.01 7.29 16.02
N GLU A 782 -9.98 8.09 15.63
CA GLU A 782 -9.98 8.89 14.40
C GLU A 782 -8.72 9.78 14.28
N ASP A 783 -8.28 10.35 15.40
CA ASP A 783 -7.12 11.25 15.44
C ASP A 783 -5.77 10.53 15.34
N ILE A 784 -5.70 9.25 15.69
CA ILE A 784 -4.42 8.52 15.85
C ILE A 784 -4.17 7.43 14.81
N LEU A 785 -5.16 7.06 14.03
CA LEU A 785 -5.02 6.04 12.99
C LEU A 785 -4.34 6.55 11.72
N GLY A 786 -4.43 7.85 11.45
CA GLY A 786 -3.72 8.51 10.35
C GLY A 786 -4.41 8.38 8.99
N HIS A 787 -5.60 7.75 8.91
CA HIS A 787 -6.42 7.75 7.69
C HIS A 787 -7.00 9.14 7.40
N THR A 788 -7.62 9.32 6.26
CA THR A 788 -8.31 10.56 5.91
C THR A 788 -9.44 10.82 6.92
N PRO A 789 -9.53 11.97 7.56
CA PRO A 789 -10.48 12.22 8.66
C PRO A 789 -11.90 12.50 8.17
N SER A 790 -12.92 12.19 9.01
CA SER A 790 -14.32 12.62 8.84
C SER A 790 -14.85 13.32 10.09
N ILE A 791 -15.60 14.39 9.86
CA ILE A 791 -16.32 15.13 10.90
C ILE A 791 -17.81 14.83 10.89
N TYR A 792 -18.27 13.87 10.07
CA TYR A 792 -19.66 13.51 9.88
C TYR A 792 -19.97 12.15 10.50
N LEU A 793 -21.23 11.93 10.87
CA LEU A 793 -21.74 10.60 11.20
C LEU A 793 -22.00 9.82 9.90
N ASP A 794 -21.05 9.05 9.50
CA ASP A 794 -21.06 8.30 8.23
C ASP A 794 -20.34 6.94 8.40
N GLY A 795 -20.17 6.18 7.33
CA GLY A 795 -19.47 4.90 7.34
C GLY A 795 -17.99 4.99 7.73
N HIS A 796 -17.43 6.18 7.64
CA HIS A 796 -16.04 6.46 7.96
C HIS A 796 -15.80 6.55 9.49
N SER A 797 -16.64 7.31 10.18
CA SER A 797 -16.57 7.52 11.63
C SER A 797 -17.28 6.43 12.44
N ALA A 798 -18.16 5.65 11.82
CA ALA A 798 -18.86 4.56 12.48
C ALA A 798 -17.90 3.44 12.89
N ILE A 799 -18.00 2.99 14.13
CA ILE A 799 -17.12 1.97 14.72
C ILE A 799 -17.85 1.17 15.78
N ARG A 800 -17.32 0.00 16.14
CA ARG A 800 -17.84 -0.84 17.23
C ARG A 800 -16.76 -1.08 18.28
N ILE A 801 -17.14 -0.94 19.56
CA ILE A 801 -16.37 -1.48 20.69
C ILE A 801 -17.08 -2.73 21.25
N THR A 802 -16.30 -3.72 21.69
CA THR A 802 -16.85 -4.97 22.25
C THR A 802 -16.26 -5.24 23.63
N PHE A 803 -17.14 -5.48 24.62
CA PHE A 803 -16.80 -5.94 25.95
C PHE A 803 -17.14 -7.43 26.06
N ARG A 804 -16.18 -8.28 26.27
CA ARG A 804 -16.35 -9.73 26.28
C ARG A 804 -16.78 -10.25 27.65
N ASP A 805 -17.44 -11.40 27.66
CA ASP A 805 -17.81 -12.17 28.88
C ASP A 805 -18.66 -11.38 29.88
N VAL A 806 -19.57 -10.54 29.41
CA VAL A 806 -20.49 -9.76 30.25
C VAL A 806 -21.59 -10.65 30.79
N LYS A 807 -21.64 -10.81 32.12
CA LYS A 807 -22.71 -11.56 32.79
C LYS A 807 -23.95 -10.71 32.90
N VAL A 808 -25.05 -11.16 32.30
CA VAL A 808 -26.35 -10.50 32.21
C VAL A 808 -27.40 -11.38 32.93
N LYS A 809 -28.33 -10.73 33.64
CA LYS A 809 -29.54 -11.37 34.14
C LYS A 809 -30.75 -10.75 33.44
N LYS A 810 -31.76 -11.59 33.15
CA LYS A 810 -33.03 -11.08 32.60
C LYS A 810 -33.62 -10.00 33.52
N GLY A 811 -33.88 -8.84 32.91
CA GLY A 811 -34.41 -7.70 33.65
C GLY A 811 -33.34 -6.75 34.20
N ASP A 812 -32.04 -7.01 33.97
CA ASP A 812 -30.99 -6.02 34.26
C ASP A 812 -31.23 -4.75 33.48
N VAL A 813 -30.79 -3.63 34.04
CA VAL A 813 -30.90 -2.31 33.40
C VAL A 813 -29.55 -1.94 32.83
N LEU A 814 -29.52 -1.84 31.48
CA LEU A 814 -28.40 -1.25 30.75
C LEU A 814 -28.55 0.28 30.78
N LYS A 815 -27.47 0.96 31.11
CA LYS A 815 -27.37 2.43 31.01
C LYS A 815 -26.05 2.81 30.35
N ILE A 816 -26.12 3.63 29.31
CA ILE A 816 -24.95 4.25 28.69
C ILE A 816 -25.00 5.75 28.98
N VAL A 817 -23.89 6.29 29.45
CA VAL A 817 -23.69 7.71 29.67
C VAL A 817 -22.63 8.17 28.69
N GLY A 818 -23.00 9.06 27.79
CA GLY A 818 -22.08 9.74 26.86
C GLY A 818 -21.85 11.18 27.33
N GLN A 819 -20.61 11.59 27.30
CA GLN A 819 -20.18 12.94 27.63
C GLN A 819 -19.53 13.57 26.38
N ALA A 820 -20.23 14.54 25.80
CA ALA A 820 -19.74 15.32 24.68
C ALA A 820 -18.62 16.27 25.14
N ASP A 821 -17.67 16.51 24.24
CA ASP A 821 -16.54 17.41 24.51
C ASP A 821 -16.69 18.81 23.86
N GLY A 822 -17.79 19.04 23.15
CA GLY A 822 -18.07 20.29 22.44
C GLY A 822 -17.75 20.24 20.93
N VAL A 823 -16.99 19.27 20.47
CA VAL A 823 -16.74 18.95 19.05
C VAL A 823 -17.60 17.75 18.66
N GLU A 824 -17.50 16.69 19.42
CA GLU A 824 -18.22 15.45 19.21
C GLU A 824 -19.42 15.32 20.17
N PRO A 825 -20.63 15.03 19.63
CA PRO A 825 -21.86 14.97 20.44
C PRO A 825 -22.10 13.60 21.10
N ALA A 826 -21.06 12.84 21.41
CA ALA A 826 -21.10 11.50 21.97
C ALA A 826 -22.12 10.55 21.28
N PRO A 827 -22.00 10.32 19.96
CA PRO A 827 -23.03 9.64 19.18
C PRO A 827 -23.06 8.13 19.45
N LEU A 828 -24.27 7.53 19.49
CA LEU A 828 -24.49 6.09 19.62
C LEU A 828 -25.52 5.62 18.59
N ASP A 829 -25.29 4.41 18.03
CA ASP A 829 -26.21 3.76 17.10
C ASP A 829 -27.02 2.67 17.81
N TYR A 830 -26.41 1.56 18.17
CA TYR A 830 -27.08 0.46 18.87
C TYR A 830 -26.16 -0.28 19.82
N VAL A 831 -26.74 -1.16 20.64
CA VAL A 831 -26.00 -2.16 21.40
C VAL A 831 -26.43 -3.55 21.00
N VAL A 832 -25.51 -4.50 21.07
CA VAL A 832 -25.80 -5.91 20.78
C VAL A 832 -25.28 -6.82 21.89
N PHE A 833 -26.07 -7.80 22.27
CA PHE A 833 -25.71 -8.81 23.28
C PHE A 833 -25.59 -10.18 22.62
N LEU A 834 -24.39 -10.56 22.21
CA LEU A 834 -24.14 -11.80 21.48
C LEU A 834 -23.86 -12.95 22.46
N PRO A 835 -24.69 -14.01 22.49
CA PRO A 835 -24.34 -15.25 23.17
C PRO A 835 -23.09 -15.87 22.53
N GLU A 836 -22.37 -16.71 23.28
CA GLU A 836 -21.23 -17.45 22.75
C GLU A 836 -21.61 -18.23 21.48
N GLY A 837 -20.81 -18.02 20.40
CA GLY A 837 -21.00 -18.67 19.09
C GLY A 837 -22.14 -18.10 18.24
N VAL A 838 -22.77 -16.99 18.65
CA VAL A 838 -23.78 -16.29 17.85
C VAL A 838 -23.13 -15.13 17.10
N VAL A 839 -23.38 -15.07 15.79
CA VAL A 839 -23.00 -13.96 14.91
C VAL A 839 -24.13 -12.93 14.92
N ASP A 840 -23.77 -11.63 14.93
CA ASP A 840 -24.72 -10.51 14.90
C ASP A 840 -25.45 -10.41 13.58
#